data_00354f124841d10be085be9da70cb60c
#
_entry.id   00354f124841d10be085be9da70cb60c
#
_cell.length_a   1.000
_cell.length_b   1.000
_cell.length_c   1.000
_cell.angle_alpha   90.00
_cell.angle_beta   90.00
_cell.angle_gamma   90.00
#
_symmetry.space_group_name_H-M   'P 1'
#
loop_
_entity.id
_entity.type
_entity.pdbx_description
1 polymer ?
#
loop_
_entity_poly.entity_id
_entity_poly.type
_entity_poly.pdbx_seq_one_letter_code
_entity_poly.pdbx_strand_id
1 'polypeptide(L)'
;NESDIYHKSDSIFGIDIAIRQAAKEDKFYLVEGAPDAMQLQRIRVNNAAAPLGGDWTPAQMEQLKKYATKVCFLPDADPPNLEKKEKYGAGIRNAMRNGLLAMKAGLGVTVKELPLGEAQSKNDPDSYCTCIQKFQELKEVDFIPWYARYLFQNIETTEERGTAINDICNLMVMVKDEIKESMYMKQLQEFYPDKSLWANALKRAKKLRDAETARKNRANLDIDMLGEYGFIEKQGGDYAQGAESWTQWSNFTMTPMFHIKDSIQPKRLYKIKNEKKQEEIIEMKQEDLVSLQKFKIKVEGLGNYIWYATEKELTRLKSYLYEQTEAALEITQLGWQRQGFFAFGNGAYDTEWHPTDEYGIVRLNIGNFYLPGNSTIYRDDIKLFQFERRFVHTTYNNVSLREYSDKLVQVFGDNAKVGICFLLASLFRDIIAGQTKSFPILNLFGPKGSGKSELGHSLMSFFIIKNTPPNIQNATIAALGDAVAQCANALVHIDEYKNSIDLDKREFLKGLWDGTGRSRMNMDRDKKREITSVDCGVILSGQEMPTIDIALFSRLIYLTFTKTEFSTAEKKAFDQCKALRDLGLSHLTLQLLRHRSKMETGFSDNYTQCMNDLNDRLKGETIEDRIQRNWVIPLAAFRTLEAVLDVPFTYRELLDICVNGIIRQNRECKSNNELANCWNVVSYLQQDGEIFLEADFRIDYLAGIKTNKVKDLTFKTPRPILRMQTDRIFMLYKKFAKQVGDTALPTESLKFYIENSKEYLGVQNSVRFKNIQKGIEVTKEIEVDGKRYYRKTSTTKQALCFDYAELMANYNINLNIDTSVSDDEVEEITQNDKPNTDGDSPYMF
;
A
#
# COMPACT_ATOMS: atom_id res chain seq x y z
N ASN A 1 9.31 -12.22 -19.62
CA ASN A 1 8.03 -12.91 -19.74
C ASN A 1 8.21 -14.33 -19.21
N GLU A 2 7.73 -14.58 -18.02
CA GLU A 2 7.64 -15.91 -17.43
C GLU A 2 6.31 -16.55 -17.82
N SER A 3 6.30 -17.86 -18.03
CA SER A 3 5.12 -18.66 -18.35
C SER A 3 5.06 -19.84 -17.39
N ASP A 4 3.96 -20.58 -17.39
CA ASP A 4 3.76 -21.77 -16.55
C ASP A 4 4.82 -22.86 -16.78
N ILE A 5 5.58 -22.78 -17.88
CA ILE A 5 6.63 -23.74 -18.27
C ILE A 5 8.05 -23.13 -18.14
N TYR A 6 8.15 -21.80 -18.00
CA TYR A 6 9.43 -21.09 -18.02
C TYR A 6 9.57 -20.14 -16.82
N HIS A 7 10.50 -20.47 -15.92
CA HIS A 7 10.89 -19.63 -14.78
C HIS A 7 12.37 -19.26 -14.92
N LYS A 8 12.68 -17.98 -14.90
CA LYS A 8 14.06 -17.49 -14.96
C LYS A 8 14.93 -17.99 -13.82
N SER A 9 14.35 -18.18 -12.63
CA SER A 9 15.02 -18.72 -11.45
C SER A 9 15.55 -20.13 -11.61
N ASP A 10 14.97 -20.91 -12.50
CA ASP A 10 15.29 -22.32 -12.69
C ASP A 10 16.02 -22.57 -14.02
N SER A 11 15.99 -21.60 -14.93
CA SER A 11 16.56 -21.74 -16.27
C SER A 11 17.99 -21.22 -16.31
N ILE A 12 18.87 -21.92 -17.00
CA ILE A 12 20.29 -21.58 -17.20
C ILE A 12 20.54 -21.41 -18.69
N PHE A 13 21.08 -20.28 -19.08
CA PHE A 13 21.47 -20.02 -20.48
C PHE A 13 22.67 -20.87 -20.89
N GLY A 14 22.57 -21.51 -22.04
CA GLY A 14 23.66 -22.29 -22.67
C GLY A 14 23.92 -23.64 -21.98
N ILE A 15 23.07 -24.09 -21.04
CA ILE A 15 23.28 -25.34 -20.31
C ILE A 15 23.23 -26.56 -21.23
N ASP A 16 22.40 -26.55 -22.26
CA ASP A 16 22.25 -27.60 -23.27
C ASP A 16 23.57 -27.86 -24.02
N ILE A 17 24.35 -26.81 -24.31
CA ILE A 17 25.68 -26.89 -24.89
C ILE A 17 26.70 -27.28 -23.82
N ALA A 18 26.61 -26.69 -22.63
CA ALA A 18 27.63 -26.78 -21.61
C ALA A 18 27.72 -28.16 -20.91
N ILE A 19 26.63 -28.90 -20.78
CA ILE A 19 26.57 -30.17 -20.03
C ILE A 19 27.63 -31.18 -20.50
N ARG A 20 27.79 -31.36 -21.81
CA ARG A 20 28.71 -32.39 -22.35
C ARG A 20 30.16 -32.10 -21.98
N GLN A 21 30.59 -30.85 -22.10
CA GLN A 21 31.97 -30.47 -21.78
C GLN A 21 32.16 -30.37 -20.27
N ALA A 22 31.16 -29.86 -19.54
CA ALA A 22 31.23 -29.78 -18.08
C ALA A 22 31.31 -31.13 -17.40
N ALA A 23 30.57 -32.14 -17.88
CA ALA A 23 30.65 -33.51 -17.37
C ALA A 23 32.02 -34.15 -17.68
N LYS A 24 32.66 -33.83 -18.81
CA LYS A 24 33.98 -34.34 -19.17
C LYS A 24 35.11 -33.70 -18.36
N GLU A 25 35.02 -32.42 -18.07
CA GLU A 25 36.04 -31.64 -17.34
C GLU A 25 35.77 -31.51 -15.86
N ASP A 26 34.62 -32.00 -15.41
CA ASP A 26 34.12 -31.87 -14.04
C ASP A 26 34.05 -30.40 -13.58
N LYS A 27 33.67 -29.50 -14.50
CA LYS A 27 33.66 -28.05 -14.23
C LYS A 27 32.76 -27.27 -15.17
N PHE A 28 32.00 -26.32 -14.61
CA PHE A 28 31.37 -25.23 -15.37
C PHE A 28 32.13 -23.91 -15.21
N TYR A 29 32.12 -23.06 -16.25
CA TYR A 29 32.47 -21.63 -16.16
C TYR A 29 31.17 -20.82 -16.08
N LEU A 30 31.02 -20.03 -15.02
CA LEU A 30 29.83 -19.27 -14.72
C LEU A 30 30.10 -17.78 -14.91
N VAL A 31 29.31 -17.15 -15.77
CA VAL A 31 29.39 -15.71 -16.09
C VAL A 31 28.12 -14.98 -15.69
N GLU A 32 28.10 -13.65 -15.78
CA GLU A 32 26.99 -12.82 -15.36
C GLU A 32 25.86 -12.74 -16.41
N GLY A 33 26.18 -12.76 -17.68
CA GLY A 33 25.26 -12.55 -18.78
C GLY A 33 25.32 -13.59 -19.89
N ALA A 34 24.22 -13.69 -20.65
CA ALA A 34 24.13 -14.57 -21.83
C ALA A 34 25.16 -14.21 -22.92
N PRO A 35 25.46 -12.92 -23.21
CA PRO A 35 26.50 -12.54 -24.17
C PRO A 35 27.87 -13.10 -23.79
N ASP A 36 28.24 -13.06 -22.51
CA ASP A 36 29.51 -13.59 -22.01
C ASP A 36 29.62 -15.09 -22.23
N ALA A 37 28.55 -15.82 -21.93
CA ALA A 37 28.50 -17.27 -22.14
C ALA A 37 28.62 -17.60 -23.66
N MET A 38 27.94 -16.86 -24.52
CA MET A 38 28.03 -17.00 -25.98
C MET A 38 29.45 -16.74 -26.50
N GLN A 39 30.11 -15.71 -25.99
CA GLN A 39 31.47 -15.38 -26.35
C GLN A 39 32.46 -16.48 -25.94
N LEU A 40 32.33 -17.01 -24.72
CA LEU A 40 33.14 -18.11 -24.24
C LEU A 40 32.94 -19.38 -25.10
N GLN A 41 31.69 -19.70 -25.42
CA GLN A 41 31.36 -20.83 -26.31
C GLN A 41 31.94 -20.62 -27.74
N ARG A 42 31.92 -19.37 -28.27
CA ARG A 42 32.49 -19.02 -29.55
C ARG A 42 34.00 -19.31 -29.62
N ILE A 43 34.72 -19.08 -28.53
CA ILE A 43 36.16 -19.41 -28.43
C ILE A 43 36.41 -20.86 -27.98
N ARG A 44 35.37 -21.73 -28.03
CA ARG A 44 35.42 -23.16 -27.72
C ARG A 44 35.52 -23.51 -26.19
N VAL A 45 35.19 -22.58 -25.32
CA VAL A 45 34.96 -22.87 -23.88
C VAL A 45 33.50 -23.25 -23.75
N ASN A 46 33.16 -24.50 -24.15
CA ASN A 46 31.78 -24.92 -24.33
C ASN A 46 31.07 -25.23 -23.01
N ASN A 47 31.77 -25.37 -21.87
CA ASN A 47 31.21 -25.53 -20.55
C ASN A 47 30.89 -24.20 -19.82
N ALA A 48 30.70 -23.12 -20.58
CA ALA A 48 30.28 -21.83 -20.08
C ALA A 48 28.76 -21.73 -20.02
N ALA A 49 28.22 -21.16 -18.92
CA ALA A 49 26.80 -20.95 -18.69
C ALA A 49 26.53 -19.64 -17.95
N ALA A 50 25.33 -19.08 -18.14
CA ALA A 50 24.91 -17.86 -17.46
C ALA A 50 23.50 -17.99 -16.84
N PRO A 51 23.16 -17.21 -15.80
CA PRO A 51 21.80 -17.15 -15.31
C PRO A 51 20.92 -16.36 -16.31
N LEU A 52 19.63 -16.64 -16.35
CA LEU A 52 18.67 -15.84 -17.14
C LEU A 52 18.08 -14.65 -16.35
N GLY A 53 18.49 -14.48 -15.09
CA GLY A 53 18.29 -13.30 -14.24
C GLY A 53 19.66 -12.69 -13.88
N GLY A 54 19.67 -11.60 -13.12
CA GLY A 54 20.94 -10.97 -12.73
C GLY A 54 21.82 -11.78 -11.77
N ASP A 55 21.27 -12.80 -11.10
CA ASP A 55 21.94 -13.61 -10.09
C ASP A 55 21.66 -15.10 -10.25
N TRP A 56 22.62 -15.90 -9.79
CA TRP A 56 22.47 -17.34 -9.68
C TRP A 56 21.56 -17.72 -8.51
N THR A 57 20.78 -18.78 -8.66
CA THR A 57 19.83 -19.27 -7.66
C THR A 57 20.25 -20.61 -7.07
N PRO A 58 19.76 -20.98 -5.86
CA PRO A 58 19.99 -22.31 -5.30
C PRO A 58 19.54 -23.45 -6.22
N ALA A 59 18.41 -23.30 -6.91
CA ALA A 59 17.87 -24.28 -7.83
C ALA A 59 18.82 -24.51 -9.03
N GLN A 60 19.37 -23.44 -9.59
CA GLN A 60 20.36 -23.51 -10.67
C GLN A 60 21.65 -24.19 -10.20
N MET A 61 22.15 -23.93 -8.97
CA MET A 61 23.33 -24.62 -8.41
C MET A 61 23.09 -26.12 -8.24
N GLU A 62 21.92 -26.53 -7.79
CA GLU A 62 21.56 -27.95 -7.68
C GLU A 62 21.43 -28.62 -9.07
N GLN A 63 21.01 -27.87 -10.11
CA GLN A 63 21.03 -28.38 -11.48
C GLN A 63 22.46 -28.59 -12.00
N LEU A 64 23.37 -27.65 -11.82
CA LEU A 64 24.76 -27.76 -12.25
C LEU A 64 25.46 -28.92 -11.58
N LYS A 65 25.20 -29.11 -10.30
CA LYS A 65 25.78 -30.22 -9.48
C LYS A 65 25.46 -31.63 -10.01
N LYS A 66 24.38 -31.78 -10.78
CA LYS A 66 24.05 -33.07 -11.43
C LYS A 66 25.08 -33.49 -12.49
N TYR A 67 25.84 -32.51 -13.03
CA TYR A 67 26.71 -32.73 -14.19
C TYR A 67 28.20 -32.50 -13.89
N ALA A 68 28.54 -31.72 -12.88
CA ALA A 68 29.92 -31.45 -12.46
C ALA A 68 29.99 -31.13 -10.96
N THR A 69 31.15 -31.41 -10.36
CA THR A 69 31.39 -31.15 -8.93
C THR A 69 32.03 -29.77 -8.69
N LYS A 70 32.43 -29.06 -9.74
CA LYS A 70 33.18 -27.81 -9.65
C LYS A 70 32.52 -26.71 -10.52
N VAL A 71 32.63 -25.47 -10.05
CA VAL A 71 32.28 -24.27 -10.81
C VAL A 71 33.41 -23.26 -10.71
N CYS A 72 33.62 -22.51 -11.80
CA CYS A 72 34.57 -21.41 -11.85
C CYS A 72 33.80 -20.12 -12.24
N PHE A 73 33.73 -19.17 -11.34
CA PHE A 73 33.15 -17.86 -11.65
C PHE A 73 34.12 -16.99 -12.45
N LEU A 74 33.59 -16.30 -13.45
CA LEU A 74 34.29 -15.30 -14.27
C LEU A 74 33.50 -13.98 -14.16
N PRO A 75 33.69 -13.22 -13.08
CA PRO A 75 32.96 -11.97 -12.87
C PRO A 75 33.40 -10.86 -13.79
N ASP A 76 32.53 -9.91 -14.08
CA ASP A 76 32.86 -8.65 -14.71
C ASP A 76 33.89 -7.87 -13.88
N ALA A 77 34.82 -7.20 -14.55
CA ALA A 77 35.76 -6.31 -13.91
C ALA A 77 35.16 -4.88 -13.87
N ASP A 78 34.37 -4.62 -12.86
CA ASP A 78 33.78 -3.30 -12.61
C ASP A 78 34.65 -2.52 -11.60
N PRO A 79 34.97 -1.22 -11.85
CA PRO A 79 35.59 -0.38 -10.83
C PRO A 79 34.58 -0.11 -9.71
N PRO A 80 35.03 0.02 -8.42
CA PRO A 80 34.17 0.39 -7.33
C PRO A 80 33.61 1.81 -7.51
N ASN A 81 32.34 2.01 -7.21
CA ASN A 81 31.73 3.33 -7.26
C ASN A 81 32.10 4.13 -5.99
N LEU A 82 33.04 5.04 -6.14
CA LEU A 82 33.58 5.86 -5.04
C LEU A 82 32.53 6.85 -4.49
N GLU A 83 31.59 7.33 -5.32
CA GLU A 83 30.53 8.24 -4.87
C GLU A 83 29.55 7.53 -3.92
N LYS A 84 29.31 6.25 -4.17
CA LYS A 84 28.47 5.39 -3.31
C LYS A 84 29.25 4.74 -2.16
N LYS A 85 30.54 5.08 -1.98
CA LYS A 85 31.44 4.45 -1.00
C LYS A 85 31.43 2.91 -1.11
N GLU A 86 31.31 2.39 -2.32
CA GLU A 86 31.36 0.96 -2.57
C GLU A 86 32.79 0.43 -2.37
N LYS A 87 32.92 -0.65 -1.62
CA LYS A 87 34.22 -1.27 -1.34
C LYS A 87 34.77 -2.03 -2.55
N TYR A 88 33.86 -2.57 -3.39
CA TYR A 88 34.21 -3.41 -4.57
C TYR A 88 33.30 -3.10 -5.74
N GLY A 89 33.74 -3.43 -6.95
CA GLY A 89 32.89 -3.43 -8.15
C GLY A 89 31.73 -4.42 -8.06
N ALA A 90 30.72 -4.23 -8.90
CA ALA A 90 29.51 -5.05 -8.87
C ALA A 90 29.81 -6.53 -9.17
N GLY A 91 30.65 -6.83 -10.16
CA GLY A 91 31.05 -8.19 -10.51
C GLY A 91 31.73 -8.94 -9.36
N ILE A 92 32.62 -8.27 -8.62
CA ILE A 92 33.26 -8.88 -7.44
C ILE A 92 32.23 -9.20 -6.34
N ARG A 93 31.30 -8.28 -6.05
CA ARG A 93 30.23 -8.55 -5.07
C ARG A 93 29.34 -9.73 -5.49
N ASN A 94 29.00 -9.81 -6.78
CA ASN A 94 28.21 -10.89 -7.34
C ASN A 94 28.95 -12.23 -7.23
N ALA A 95 30.25 -12.25 -7.57
CA ALA A 95 31.08 -13.45 -7.45
C ALA A 95 31.21 -13.91 -5.98
N MET A 96 31.36 -12.99 -5.02
CA MET A 96 31.38 -13.32 -3.58
C MET A 96 30.08 -14.00 -3.17
N ARG A 97 28.93 -13.41 -3.49
CA ARG A 97 27.61 -13.93 -3.13
C ARG A 97 27.33 -15.28 -3.80
N ASN A 98 27.58 -15.39 -5.12
CA ASN A 98 27.32 -16.60 -5.89
C ASN A 98 28.30 -17.73 -5.54
N GLY A 99 29.54 -17.41 -5.21
CA GLY A 99 30.51 -18.39 -4.72
C GLY A 99 30.12 -18.98 -3.37
N LEU A 100 29.62 -18.16 -2.43
CA LEU A 100 29.05 -18.64 -1.17
C LEU A 100 27.85 -19.57 -1.40
N LEU A 101 26.99 -19.23 -2.38
CA LEU A 101 25.83 -20.04 -2.75
C LEU A 101 26.26 -21.42 -3.30
N ALA A 102 27.25 -21.42 -4.22
CA ALA A 102 27.76 -22.63 -4.81
C ALA A 102 28.46 -23.55 -3.76
N MET A 103 29.22 -22.97 -2.82
CA MET A 103 29.82 -23.73 -1.72
C MET A 103 28.77 -24.36 -0.80
N LYS A 104 27.70 -23.61 -0.49
CA LYS A 104 26.56 -24.15 0.30
C LYS A 104 25.85 -25.31 -0.42
N ALA A 105 25.78 -25.27 -1.74
CA ALA A 105 25.28 -26.38 -2.56
C ALA A 105 26.26 -27.58 -2.59
N GLY A 106 27.48 -27.44 -2.06
CA GLY A 106 28.49 -28.47 -2.02
C GLY A 106 29.35 -28.59 -3.28
N LEU A 107 29.40 -27.53 -4.10
CA LEU A 107 30.28 -27.45 -5.27
C LEU A 107 31.68 -26.94 -4.87
N GLY A 108 32.73 -27.43 -5.54
CA GLY A 108 34.05 -26.84 -5.49
C GLY A 108 34.07 -25.52 -6.28
N VAL A 109 34.55 -24.43 -5.66
CA VAL A 109 34.45 -23.11 -6.27
C VAL A 109 35.83 -22.52 -6.52
N THR A 110 36.03 -22.03 -7.73
CA THR A 110 37.20 -21.24 -8.15
C THR A 110 36.74 -19.96 -8.83
N VAL A 111 37.66 -19.02 -9.01
CA VAL A 111 37.40 -17.72 -9.66
C VAL A 111 38.53 -17.41 -10.65
N LYS A 112 38.18 -16.89 -11.81
CA LYS A 112 39.08 -16.26 -12.76
C LYS A 112 38.73 -14.77 -12.84
N GLU A 113 39.65 -13.89 -12.47
CA GLU A 113 39.43 -12.45 -12.52
C GLU A 113 39.87 -11.86 -13.86
N LEU A 114 39.03 -11.02 -14.42
CA LEU A 114 39.37 -10.17 -15.56
C LEU A 114 40.18 -8.94 -15.09
N PRO A 115 41.17 -8.48 -15.87
CA PRO A 115 41.78 -7.17 -15.63
C PRO A 115 40.76 -6.06 -15.94
N LEU A 116 40.84 -4.94 -15.23
CA LEU A 116 40.13 -3.71 -15.62
C LEU A 116 40.56 -3.29 -17.04
N GLY A 117 39.64 -2.68 -17.77
CA GLY A 117 39.92 -2.15 -19.08
C GLY A 117 40.85 -0.93 -19.05
N GLU A 118 41.13 -0.34 -20.22
CA GLU A 118 41.93 0.86 -20.35
C GLU A 118 41.35 2.00 -19.50
N ALA A 119 42.21 2.76 -18.84
CA ALA A 119 41.85 3.83 -17.90
C ALA A 119 40.97 3.36 -16.73
N GLN A 120 41.11 2.11 -16.29
CA GLN A 120 40.30 1.48 -15.23
C GLN A 120 38.79 1.41 -15.54
N SER A 121 38.44 1.32 -16.81
CA SER A 121 37.05 1.13 -17.24
C SER A 121 36.59 -0.30 -16.99
N LYS A 122 35.26 -0.49 -17.02
CA LYS A 122 34.65 -1.81 -16.98
C LYS A 122 35.15 -2.72 -18.08
N ASN A 123 35.36 -3.98 -17.77
CA ASN A 123 35.68 -5.05 -18.70
C ASN A 123 34.82 -6.29 -18.38
N ASP A 124 34.33 -7.00 -19.37
CA ASP A 124 33.52 -8.18 -19.24
C ASP A 124 34.08 -9.36 -20.07
N PRO A 125 33.64 -10.60 -19.86
CA PRO A 125 34.11 -11.75 -20.63
C PRO A 125 33.86 -11.62 -22.13
N ASP A 126 32.78 -10.96 -22.57
CA ASP A 126 32.46 -10.76 -23.99
C ASP A 126 33.52 -9.87 -24.68
N SER A 127 33.90 -8.78 -24.03
CA SER A 127 34.90 -7.84 -24.56
C SER A 127 36.36 -8.33 -24.42
N TYR A 128 36.70 -8.97 -23.31
CA TYR A 128 38.06 -9.38 -23.03
C TYR A 128 38.46 -10.70 -23.70
N CYS A 129 37.63 -11.76 -23.57
CA CYS A 129 37.95 -13.10 -24.06
C CYS A 129 37.71 -13.25 -25.57
N THR A 130 38.41 -12.45 -26.37
CA THR A 130 38.28 -12.47 -27.85
C THR A 130 38.85 -13.72 -28.51
N CYS A 131 39.74 -14.46 -27.84
CA CYS A 131 40.33 -15.72 -28.29
C CYS A 131 40.61 -16.64 -27.09
N ILE A 132 40.84 -17.95 -27.36
CA ILE A 132 41.08 -18.96 -26.30
C ILE A 132 42.36 -18.65 -25.50
N GLN A 133 43.38 -18.07 -26.09
CA GLN A 133 44.63 -17.74 -25.42
C GLN A 133 44.41 -16.73 -24.30
N LYS A 134 43.66 -15.66 -24.54
CA LYS A 134 43.32 -14.65 -23.51
C LYS A 134 42.54 -15.28 -22.33
N PHE A 135 41.63 -16.20 -22.61
CA PHE A 135 40.93 -16.93 -21.56
C PHE A 135 41.88 -17.85 -20.75
N GLN A 136 42.83 -18.52 -21.40
CA GLN A 136 43.81 -19.41 -20.77
C GLN A 136 44.83 -18.63 -19.93
N GLU A 137 45.17 -17.39 -20.28
CA GLU A 137 46.06 -16.52 -19.52
C GLU A 137 45.47 -16.08 -18.18
N LEU A 138 44.13 -16.10 -18.02
CA LEU A 138 43.48 -15.77 -16.76
C LEU A 138 43.80 -16.82 -15.70
N LYS A 139 44.43 -16.37 -14.61
CA LYS A 139 44.79 -17.23 -13.49
C LYS A 139 43.53 -17.65 -12.76
N GLU A 140 43.38 -18.97 -12.60
CA GLU A 140 42.31 -19.55 -11.76
C GLU A 140 42.80 -19.66 -10.32
N VAL A 141 41.99 -19.17 -9.36
CA VAL A 141 42.27 -19.19 -7.93
C VAL A 141 41.15 -19.81 -7.16
N ASP A 142 41.47 -20.52 -6.06
CA ASP A 142 40.46 -21.07 -5.18
C ASP A 142 39.64 -19.94 -4.49
N PHE A 143 38.33 -20.18 -4.35
CA PHE A 143 37.39 -19.16 -3.86
C PHE A 143 37.71 -18.69 -2.43
N ILE A 144 38.08 -19.59 -1.51
CA ILE A 144 38.29 -19.21 -0.10
C ILE A 144 39.42 -18.20 0.06
N PRO A 145 40.65 -18.44 -0.47
CA PRO A 145 41.72 -17.44 -0.43
C PRO A 145 41.39 -16.17 -1.22
N TRP A 146 40.67 -16.30 -2.33
CA TRP A 146 40.21 -15.18 -3.13
C TRP A 146 39.25 -14.32 -2.35
N TYR A 147 38.22 -14.93 -1.72
CA TYR A 147 37.23 -14.26 -0.87
C TYR A 147 37.89 -13.56 0.33
N ALA A 148 38.84 -14.24 0.99
CA ALA A 148 39.59 -13.68 2.09
C ALA A 148 40.39 -12.41 1.67
N ARG A 149 41.03 -12.43 0.50
CA ARG A 149 41.76 -11.28 -0.02
C ARG A 149 40.87 -10.04 -0.05
N TYR A 150 39.67 -10.15 -0.59
CA TYR A 150 38.75 -9.02 -0.67
C TYR A 150 38.20 -8.60 0.69
N LEU A 151 37.87 -9.55 1.56
CA LEU A 151 37.40 -9.22 2.92
C LEU A 151 38.46 -8.41 3.70
N PHE A 152 39.71 -8.87 3.68
CA PHE A 152 40.78 -8.25 4.46
C PHE A 152 41.27 -6.92 3.91
N GLN A 153 41.07 -6.62 2.62
CA GLN A 153 41.43 -5.32 2.03
C GLN A 153 40.72 -4.11 2.65
N ASN A 154 39.56 -4.30 3.25
CA ASN A 154 38.66 -3.21 3.69
C ASN A 154 38.22 -3.33 5.15
N ILE A 155 39.01 -4.04 6.00
CA ILE A 155 38.75 -4.18 7.42
C ILE A 155 39.54 -3.14 8.20
N GLU A 156 38.84 -2.29 8.95
CA GLU A 156 39.46 -1.24 9.77
C GLU A 156 39.48 -1.62 11.25
N THR A 157 38.47 -2.34 11.75
CA THR A 157 38.29 -2.65 13.18
C THR A 157 38.72 -4.07 13.55
N THR A 158 39.05 -4.27 14.84
CA THR A 158 39.36 -5.61 15.38
C THR A 158 38.14 -6.54 15.34
N GLU A 159 36.96 -5.98 15.54
CA GLU A 159 35.69 -6.72 15.53
C GLU A 159 35.37 -7.28 14.13
N GLU A 160 35.50 -6.44 13.10
CA GLU A 160 35.36 -6.86 11.69
C GLU A 160 36.36 -7.94 11.31
N ARG A 161 37.59 -7.84 11.79
CA ARG A 161 38.65 -8.89 11.57
C ARG A 161 38.23 -10.22 12.19
N GLY A 162 37.73 -10.19 13.42
CA GLY A 162 37.25 -11.38 14.12
C GLY A 162 36.08 -12.04 13.38
N THR A 163 35.14 -11.23 12.87
CA THR A 163 33.99 -11.72 12.08
C THR A 163 34.48 -12.36 10.78
N ALA A 164 35.35 -11.68 10.02
CA ALA A 164 35.90 -12.21 8.77
C ALA A 164 36.66 -13.54 8.95
N ILE A 165 37.44 -13.65 10.00
CA ILE A 165 38.15 -14.90 10.34
C ILE A 165 37.17 -16.04 10.62
N ASN A 166 36.12 -15.77 11.41
CA ASN A 166 35.09 -16.76 11.71
C ASN A 166 34.34 -17.19 10.44
N ASP A 167 33.95 -16.25 9.57
CA ASP A 167 33.25 -16.54 8.32
C ASP A 167 34.09 -17.40 7.37
N ILE A 168 35.37 -17.06 7.21
CA ILE A 168 36.30 -17.84 6.40
C ILE A 168 36.50 -19.24 7.00
N CYS A 169 36.64 -19.37 8.31
CA CYS A 169 36.75 -20.68 8.96
C CYS A 169 35.49 -21.54 8.80
N ASN A 170 34.30 -20.93 8.83
CA ASN A 170 33.04 -21.62 8.55
C ASN A 170 32.99 -22.15 7.10
N LEU A 171 33.52 -21.39 6.12
CA LEU A 171 33.65 -21.87 4.73
C LEU A 171 34.67 -22.99 4.61
N MET A 172 35.80 -22.91 5.28
CA MET A 172 36.83 -23.96 5.28
C MET A 172 36.28 -25.30 5.78
N VAL A 173 35.41 -25.26 6.77
CA VAL A 173 34.79 -26.49 7.31
C VAL A 173 33.89 -27.18 6.25
N MET A 174 33.42 -26.49 5.20
CA MET A 174 32.66 -27.07 4.08
C MET A 174 33.56 -27.83 3.10
N VAL A 175 34.87 -27.58 3.09
CA VAL A 175 35.86 -28.27 2.26
C VAL A 175 36.17 -29.62 2.90
N LYS A 176 35.82 -30.72 2.25
CA LYS A 176 36.03 -32.08 2.74
C LYS A 176 37.44 -32.65 2.40
N ASP A 177 38.42 -31.77 2.26
CA ASP A 177 39.78 -32.13 1.85
C ASP A 177 40.81 -31.52 2.81
N GLU A 178 41.43 -32.35 3.64
CA GLU A 178 42.40 -31.93 4.66
C GLU A 178 43.67 -31.30 4.06
N ILE A 179 44.05 -31.74 2.85
CA ILE A 179 45.23 -31.21 2.14
C ILE A 179 44.94 -29.78 1.69
N LYS A 180 43.79 -29.57 1.07
CA LYS A 180 43.34 -28.23 0.67
C LYS A 180 43.16 -27.28 1.87
N GLU A 181 42.58 -27.80 2.96
CA GLU A 181 42.45 -27.07 4.20
C GLU A 181 43.82 -26.57 4.70
N SER A 182 44.82 -27.44 4.72
CA SER A 182 46.20 -27.11 5.11
C SER A 182 46.83 -26.07 4.17
N MET A 183 46.58 -26.17 2.88
CA MET A 183 47.08 -25.22 1.87
C MET A 183 46.43 -23.84 2.05
N TYR A 184 45.11 -23.81 2.26
CA TYR A 184 44.41 -22.56 2.51
C TYR A 184 44.89 -21.90 3.81
N MET A 185 45.11 -22.65 4.87
CA MET A 185 45.68 -22.14 6.11
C MET A 185 47.01 -21.40 5.93
N LYS A 186 47.84 -21.87 5.01
CA LYS A 186 49.10 -21.20 4.68
C LYS A 186 48.85 -19.87 3.94
N GLN A 187 47.95 -19.87 2.97
CA GLN A 187 47.64 -18.69 2.18
C GLN A 187 46.90 -17.62 3.02
N LEU A 188 46.03 -18.03 3.95
CA LEU A 188 45.33 -17.13 4.84
C LEU A 188 46.22 -16.40 5.85
N GLN A 189 47.36 -16.99 6.20
CA GLN A 189 48.41 -16.35 7.05
C GLN A 189 49.10 -15.16 6.36
N GLU A 190 49.01 -15.04 5.05
CA GLU A 190 49.48 -13.85 4.30
C GLU A 190 48.60 -12.63 4.61
N PHE A 191 47.28 -12.84 4.86
CA PHE A 191 46.36 -11.76 5.20
C PHE A 191 46.37 -11.40 6.70
N TYR A 192 46.55 -12.41 7.56
CA TYR A 192 46.66 -12.23 8.99
C TYR A 192 47.68 -13.26 9.58
N PRO A 193 48.84 -12.84 10.02
CA PRO A 193 49.97 -13.76 10.30
C PRO A 193 49.80 -14.68 11.52
N ASP A 194 48.79 -14.43 12.39
CA ASP A 194 48.59 -15.23 13.59
C ASP A 194 48.05 -16.61 13.29
N LYS A 195 48.91 -17.62 13.18
CA LYS A 195 48.59 -19.02 12.94
C LYS A 195 47.75 -19.63 14.05
N SER A 196 47.91 -19.17 15.28
CA SER A 196 47.21 -19.71 16.45
C SER A 196 45.74 -19.28 16.45
N LEU A 197 45.48 -18.04 16.05
CA LEU A 197 44.12 -17.50 15.92
C LEU A 197 43.30 -18.25 14.84
N TRP A 198 43.89 -18.50 13.66
CA TRP A 198 43.26 -19.26 12.59
C TRP A 198 42.98 -20.70 13.04
N ALA A 199 43.95 -21.37 13.68
CA ALA A 199 43.76 -22.72 14.17
C ALA A 199 42.66 -22.82 15.23
N ASN A 200 42.59 -21.86 16.15
CA ASN A 200 41.56 -21.80 17.17
C ASN A 200 40.16 -21.52 16.59
N ALA A 201 40.06 -20.58 15.66
CA ALA A 201 38.81 -20.28 14.97
C ALA A 201 38.29 -21.49 14.16
N LEU A 202 39.17 -22.14 13.41
CA LEU A 202 38.83 -23.35 12.65
C LEU A 202 38.42 -24.51 13.56
N LYS A 203 39.14 -24.71 14.67
CA LYS A 203 38.77 -25.72 15.68
C LYS A 203 37.41 -25.45 16.28
N ARG A 204 37.09 -24.16 16.53
CA ARG A 204 35.77 -23.73 17.01
C ARG A 204 34.68 -23.98 15.96
N ALA A 205 34.92 -23.62 14.69
CA ALA A 205 34.00 -23.87 13.59
C ALA A 205 33.74 -25.40 13.39
N LYS A 206 34.79 -26.25 13.41
CA LYS A 206 34.66 -27.70 13.38
C LYS A 206 33.83 -28.20 14.56
N LYS A 207 34.13 -27.75 15.80
CA LYS A 207 33.37 -28.16 16.99
C LYS A 207 31.90 -27.76 16.93
N LEU A 208 31.58 -26.58 16.38
CA LEU A 208 30.19 -26.14 16.18
C LEU A 208 29.47 -27.03 15.16
N ARG A 209 30.13 -27.36 14.05
CA ARG A 209 29.59 -28.28 13.05
C ARG A 209 29.41 -29.68 13.58
N ASP A 210 30.39 -30.21 14.32
CA ASP A 210 30.32 -31.53 14.95
C ASP A 210 29.20 -31.54 16.00
N ALA A 211 29.01 -30.43 16.75
CA ALA A 211 27.91 -30.28 17.68
C ALA A 211 26.55 -30.19 16.96
N GLU A 212 26.46 -29.49 15.80
CA GLU A 212 25.27 -29.48 14.97
C GLU A 212 24.98 -30.86 14.36
N THR A 213 26.02 -31.55 13.87
CA THR A 213 25.91 -32.91 13.33
C THR A 213 25.56 -33.88 14.46
N ALA A 214 26.18 -33.74 15.64
CA ALA A 214 25.86 -34.52 16.82
C ALA A 214 24.48 -34.19 17.42
N ARG A 215 24.01 -32.97 17.32
CA ARG A 215 22.61 -32.60 17.60
C ARG A 215 21.64 -33.25 16.60
N LYS A 216 21.96 -33.24 15.32
CA LYS A 216 21.19 -33.95 14.28
C LYS A 216 21.20 -35.47 14.51
N ASN A 217 22.28 -36.01 15.08
CA ASN A 217 22.42 -37.44 15.38
C ASN A 217 21.97 -37.81 16.82
N ARG A 218 21.76 -36.83 17.73
CA ARG A 218 21.39 -37.05 19.15
C ARG A 218 19.89 -37.05 19.43
N ALA A 219 19.03 -36.96 18.43
CA ALA A 219 17.66 -37.38 18.65
C ALA A 219 17.72 -38.87 19.07
N ASN A 220 17.41 -39.14 20.34
CA ASN A 220 17.39 -40.44 20.99
C ASN A 220 16.29 -41.38 20.43
N LEU A 221 16.19 -41.46 19.11
CA LEU A 221 15.30 -42.33 18.38
C LEU A 221 16.23 -43.14 17.45
N ASP A 222 16.29 -44.45 17.67
CA ASP A 222 16.86 -45.43 16.72
C ASP A 222 16.00 -45.45 15.43
N ILE A 223 15.66 -44.27 14.93
CA ILE A 223 14.98 -44.11 13.64
C ILE A 223 16.07 -43.87 12.63
N ASP A 224 16.38 -44.87 11.88
CA ASP A 224 17.24 -44.72 10.72
C ASP A 224 16.39 -44.17 9.58
N MET A 225 16.66 -42.92 9.18
CA MET A 225 16.05 -42.32 8.00
C MET A 225 16.79 -42.86 6.77
N LEU A 226 16.42 -44.03 6.31
CA LEU A 226 16.86 -44.51 5.00
C LEU A 226 16.07 -43.73 3.93
N GLY A 227 16.69 -42.67 3.38
CA GLY A 227 16.07 -41.76 2.43
C GLY A 227 15.49 -42.38 1.16
N GLU A 228 15.63 -43.67 0.97
CA GLU A 228 15.09 -44.47 -0.14
C GLU A 228 13.78 -45.20 0.19
N TYR A 229 13.54 -45.57 1.45
CA TYR A 229 12.46 -46.51 1.82
C TYR A 229 11.45 -45.99 2.86
N GLY A 230 11.63 -44.79 3.35
CA GLY A 230 10.76 -44.18 4.39
C GLY A 230 11.37 -44.27 5.79
N PHE A 231 10.52 -44.06 6.83
CA PHE A 231 10.93 -44.19 8.22
C PHE A 231 10.96 -45.65 8.65
N ILE A 232 12.10 -46.07 9.19
CA ILE A 232 12.34 -47.46 9.64
C ILE A 232 12.89 -47.39 11.06
N GLU A 233 12.38 -48.23 11.94
CA GLU A 233 12.90 -48.43 13.28
C GLU A 233 13.64 -49.78 13.38
N LYS A 234 14.86 -49.73 13.91
CA LYS A 234 15.61 -50.93 14.28
C LYS A 234 15.06 -51.49 15.58
N GLN A 235 14.53 -52.69 15.55
CA GLN A 235 14.15 -53.39 16.77
C GLN A 235 15.40 -54.02 17.37
N GLY A 236 15.64 -53.79 18.68
CA GLY A 236 16.72 -54.45 19.40
C GLY A 236 16.57 -55.99 19.31
N GLY A 237 17.39 -56.63 18.52
CA GLY A 237 17.40 -58.06 18.39
C GLY A 237 18.03 -58.69 19.64
N ASP A 238 17.49 -59.82 20.08
CA ASP A 238 18.16 -60.69 21.03
C ASP A 238 19.58 -61.07 20.48
N TYR A 239 20.60 -60.72 21.23
CA TYR A 239 22.01 -60.89 20.85
C TYR A 239 22.41 -62.37 20.50
N ALA A 240 21.45 -63.31 20.59
CA ALA A 240 21.71 -64.77 20.37
C ALA A 240 21.52 -65.19 18.91
N GLN A 241 20.93 -64.46 17.99
CA GLN A 241 20.67 -64.91 16.61
C GLN A 241 21.13 -64.01 15.47
N GLY A 242 21.79 -62.89 15.72
CA GLY A 242 22.47 -62.10 14.68
C GLY A 242 21.60 -61.49 13.59
N ALA A 243 20.28 -61.56 13.70
CA ALA A 243 19.34 -60.93 12.73
C ALA A 243 18.79 -59.64 13.26
N GLU A 244 19.17 -58.53 12.65
CA GLU A 244 18.56 -57.24 12.89
C GLU A 244 17.15 -57.22 12.29
N SER A 245 16.10 -56.99 13.10
CA SER A 245 14.75 -56.83 12.60
C SER A 245 14.42 -55.35 12.51
N TRP A 246 13.82 -54.94 11.37
CA TRP A 246 13.42 -53.57 11.08
C TRP A 246 11.90 -53.50 10.96
N THR A 247 11.32 -52.47 11.57
CA THR A 247 9.88 -52.17 11.42
C THR A 247 9.70 -50.89 10.60
N GLN A 248 9.03 -51.00 9.47
CA GLN A 248 8.74 -49.86 8.62
C GLN A 248 7.53 -49.08 9.16
N TRP A 249 7.69 -47.77 9.38
CA TRP A 249 6.61 -46.88 9.82
C TRP A 249 5.87 -46.22 8.65
N SER A 250 6.56 -45.97 7.55
CA SER A 250 6.00 -45.30 6.37
C SER A 250 6.78 -45.69 5.11
N ASN A 251 6.18 -45.48 3.94
CA ASN A 251 6.90 -45.53 2.65
C ASN A 251 7.46 -44.16 2.24
N PHE A 252 7.53 -43.21 3.17
CA PHE A 252 8.00 -41.85 2.94
C PHE A 252 8.83 -41.33 4.12
N THR A 253 9.64 -40.32 3.86
CA THR A 253 10.36 -39.53 4.87
C THR A 253 9.80 -38.13 4.95
N MET A 254 9.94 -37.47 6.11
CA MET A 254 9.59 -36.08 6.35
C MET A 254 10.82 -35.34 6.85
N THR A 255 11.17 -34.26 6.15
CA THR A 255 12.22 -33.35 6.58
C THR A 255 11.59 -32.07 7.08
N PRO A 256 11.81 -31.65 8.34
CA PRO A 256 11.27 -30.40 8.85
C PRO A 256 11.92 -29.22 8.16
N MET A 257 11.08 -28.24 7.82
CA MET A 257 11.50 -26.99 7.21
C MET A 257 11.36 -25.84 8.21
N PHE A 258 10.12 -25.41 8.48
CA PHE A 258 9.84 -24.30 9.36
C PHE A 258 8.61 -24.51 10.22
N HIS A 259 8.69 -24.03 11.46
CA HIS A 259 7.52 -23.78 12.31
C HIS A 259 7.06 -22.33 12.11
N ILE A 260 5.96 -22.16 11.41
CA ILE A 260 5.35 -20.86 11.19
C ILE A 260 4.56 -20.49 12.44
N LYS A 261 5.08 -19.51 13.16
CA LYS A 261 4.40 -18.95 14.35
C LYS A 261 3.29 -18.04 13.89
N ASP A 262 2.08 -18.41 14.21
CA ASP A 262 0.88 -17.59 14.11
C ASP A 262 0.15 -17.63 15.44
N SER A 263 -0.46 -16.52 15.84
CA SER A 263 -1.20 -16.40 17.10
C SER A 263 -2.50 -17.20 17.12
N ILE A 264 -3.05 -17.53 15.96
CA ILE A 264 -4.36 -18.18 15.80
C ILE A 264 -4.19 -19.64 15.37
N GLN A 265 -3.39 -19.90 14.32
CA GLN A 265 -3.22 -21.21 13.74
C GLN A 265 -1.74 -21.52 13.40
N PRO A 266 -0.92 -21.84 14.42
CA PRO A 266 0.46 -22.20 14.15
C PRO A 266 0.51 -23.45 13.27
N LYS A 267 1.39 -23.41 12.27
CA LYS A 267 1.55 -24.47 11.27
C LYS A 267 3.01 -24.84 11.07
N ARG A 268 3.26 -25.99 10.51
CA ARG A 268 4.61 -26.48 10.20
C ARG A 268 4.70 -26.91 8.76
N LEU A 269 5.80 -26.58 8.14
CA LEU A 269 6.14 -27.00 6.79
C LEU A 269 7.11 -28.16 6.82
N TYR A 270 6.79 -29.21 6.08
CA TYR A 270 7.63 -30.39 5.90
C TYR A 270 7.80 -30.69 4.43
N LYS A 271 9.03 -31.06 4.07
CA LYS A 271 9.31 -31.71 2.79
C LYS A 271 9.09 -33.21 2.98
N ILE A 272 8.19 -33.79 2.19
CA ILE A 272 7.86 -35.21 2.23
C ILE A 272 8.36 -35.87 0.95
N LYS A 273 9.01 -37.02 1.09
CA LYS A 273 9.55 -37.76 -0.05
C LYS A 273 9.21 -39.24 0.10
N ASN A 274 8.62 -39.86 -0.94
CA ASN A 274 8.26 -41.25 -0.93
C ASN A 274 9.35 -42.16 -1.56
N GLU A 275 9.17 -43.49 -1.44
CA GLU A 275 10.03 -44.51 -2.02
C GLU A 275 10.22 -44.39 -3.54
N LYS A 276 9.27 -43.78 -4.26
CA LYS A 276 9.34 -43.52 -5.70
C LYS A 276 10.07 -42.23 -6.04
N LYS A 277 10.72 -41.61 -5.07
CA LYS A 277 11.42 -40.32 -5.19
C LYS A 277 10.51 -39.11 -5.55
N GLN A 278 9.20 -39.24 -5.34
CA GLN A 278 8.29 -38.13 -5.46
C GLN A 278 8.46 -37.25 -4.22
N GLU A 279 8.65 -35.96 -4.45
CA GLU A 279 8.84 -34.96 -3.39
C GLU A 279 7.70 -33.95 -3.44
N GLU A 280 7.10 -33.66 -2.27
CA GLU A 280 6.06 -32.70 -2.07
C GLU A 280 6.34 -31.88 -0.82
N ILE A 281 5.76 -30.69 -0.73
CA ILE A 281 5.79 -29.87 0.48
C ILE A 281 4.40 -29.89 1.09
N ILE A 282 4.35 -30.24 2.36
CA ILE A 282 3.11 -30.32 3.10
C ILE A 282 3.07 -29.29 4.23
N GLU A 283 1.98 -28.54 4.28
CA GLU A 283 1.65 -27.69 5.42
C GLU A 283 0.79 -28.48 6.41
N MET A 284 1.23 -28.61 7.64
CA MET A 284 0.53 -29.28 8.72
C MET A 284 0.18 -28.32 9.86
N LYS A 285 -1.09 -28.29 10.22
CA LYS A 285 -1.57 -27.63 11.44
C LYS A 285 -1.23 -28.52 12.65
N GLN A 286 -1.28 -27.93 13.85
CA GLN A 286 -1.02 -28.70 15.07
C GLN A 286 -1.95 -29.91 15.23
N GLU A 287 -3.21 -29.76 14.85
CA GLU A 287 -4.22 -30.83 14.92
C GLU A 287 -3.90 -32.02 13.98
N ASP A 288 -3.26 -31.77 12.84
CA ASP A 288 -2.88 -32.82 11.87
C ASP A 288 -1.82 -33.78 12.44
N LEU A 289 -0.98 -33.30 13.36
CA LEU A 289 0.07 -34.10 14.02
C LEU A 289 -0.34 -34.64 15.37
N VAL A 290 -1.52 -34.33 15.88
CA VAL A 290 -2.03 -34.86 17.17
C VAL A 290 -2.87 -36.11 16.97
N SER A 291 -3.60 -36.21 15.86
CA SER A 291 -4.46 -37.35 15.55
C SER A 291 -3.89 -38.18 14.41
N LEU A 292 -3.70 -39.46 14.66
CA LEU A 292 -3.26 -40.43 13.63
C LEU A 292 -4.17 -40.40 12.40
N GLN A 293 -5.49 -40.30 12.60
CA GLN A 293 -6.46 -40.26 11.50
C GLN A 293 -6.28 -39.01 10.65
N LYS A 294 -6.18 -37.80 11.29
CA LYS A 294 -5.96 -36.55 10.56
C LYS A 294 -4.62 -36.55 9.83
N PHE A 295 -3.57 -37.07 10.46
CA PHE A 295 -2.25 -37.25 9.86
C PHE A 295 -2.33 -38.09 8.60
N LYS A 296 -2.93 -39.31 8.66
CA LYS A 296 -3.13 -40.18 7.51
C LYS A 296 -3.90 -39.51 6.38
N ILE A 297 -5.06 -38.88 6.68
CA ILE A 297 -5.85 -38.16 5.69
C ILE A 297 -4.98 -37.09 4.99
N LYS A 298 -4.15 -36.39 5.74
CA LYS A 298 -3.32 -35.31 5.22
C LYS A 298 -2.17 -35.83 4.33
N VAL A 299 -1.44 -36.87 4.73
CA VAL A 299 -0.30 -37.39 3.95
C VAL A 299 -0.75 -38.27 2.78
N GLU A 300 -1.76 -39.12 2.99
CA GLU A 300 -2.29 -40.02 1.95
C GLU A 300 -3.08 -39.24 0.87
N GLY A 301 -3.59 -38.06 1.21
CA GLY A 301 -4.21 -37.15 0.25
C GLY A 301 -3.26 -36.57 -0.79
N LEU A 302 -1.94 -36.64 -0.58
CA LEU A 302 -0.91 -36.23 -1.55
C LEU A 302 -0.61 -37.34 -2.60
N GLY A 303 -1.10 -38.57 -2.39
CA GLY A 303 -0.87 -39.68 -3.29
C GLY A 303 -0.25 -40.91 -2.59
N ASN A 304 0.83 -41.47 -3.14
CA ASN A 304 1.46 -42.68 -2.60
C ASN A 304 2.36 -42.38 -1.39
N TYR A 305 1.74 -41.91 -0.29
CA TYR A 305 2.40 -41.62 0.98
C TYR A 305 1.63 -42.33 2.09
N ILE A 306 2.08 -43.51 2.49
CA ILE A 306 1.36 -44.43 3.38
C ILE A 306 2.05 -44.49 4.74
N TRP A 307 1.27 -44.31 5.80
CA TRP A 307 1.70 -44.50 7.18
C TRP A 307 1.20 -45.82 7.73
N TYR A 308 2.11 -46.72 8.07
CA TYR A 308 1.83 -48.10 8.54
C TYR A 308 1.78 -48.20 10.08
N ALA A 309 2.49 -47.30 10.78
CA ALA A 309 2.68 -47.36 12.22
C ALA A 309 1.49 -46.82 13.04
N THR A 310 1.58 -46.98 14.35
CA THR A 310 0.54 -46.56 15.30
C THR A 310 0.69 -45.11 15.76
N GLU A 311 -0.21 -44.62 16.64
CA GLU A 311 -0.17 -43.30 17.23
C GLU A 311 1.06 -43.07 18.13
N LYS A 312 1.58 -44.14 18.75
CA LYS A 312 2.79 -44.08 19.57
C LYS A 312 4.00 -43.69 18.74
N GLU A 313 4.15 -44.30 17.57
CA GLU A 313 5.25 -44.02 16.65
C GLU A 313 5.06 -42.63 16.02
N LEU A 314 3.83 -42.20 15.75
CA LEU A 314 3.54 -40.83 15.31
C LEU A 314 3.98 -39.80 16.37
N THR A 315 3.75 -40.08 17.66
CA THR A 315 4.19 -39.22 18.76
C THR A 315 5.72 -39.11 18.83
N ARG A 316 6.42 -40.23 18.60
CA ARG A 316 7.90 -40.30 18.55
C ARG A 316 8.42 -39.51 17.35
N LEU A 317 7.84 -39.70 16.16
CA LEU A 317 8.17 -38.95 14.97
C LEU A 317 7.96 -37.45 15.19
N LYS A 318 6.85 -37.05 15.81
CA LYS A 318 6.56 -35.64 16.14
C LYS A 318 7.66 -35.01 17.01
N SER A 319 8.12 -35.72 18.05
CA SER A 319 9.21 -35.24 18.91
C SER A 319 10.51 -35.03 18.12
N TYR A 320 10.86 -35.99 17.28
CA TYR A 320 12.01 -35.89 16.37
C TYR A 320 11.93 -34.71 15.42
N LEU A 321 10.78 -34.51 14.76
CA LEU A 321 10.57 -33.40 13.82
C LEU A 321 10.62 -32.01 14.50
N TYR A 322 10.11 -31.93 15.75
CA TYR A 322 10.04 -30.64 16.47
C TYR A 322 11.42 -30.14 16.93
N GLU A 323 12.33 -31.05 17.28
CA GLU A 323 13.69 -30.69 17.67
C GLU A 323 14.52 -30.09 16.54
N GLN A 324 14.18 -30.43 15.29
CA GLN A 324 14.93 -30.03 14.10
C GLN A 324 14.33 -28.81 13.38
N THR A 325 13.19 -28.29 13.84
CA THR A 325 12.43 -27.27 13.12
C THR A 325 12.86 -25.87 13.54
N GLU A 326 13.29 -25.06 12.58
CA GLU A 326 13.48 -23.62 12.76
C GLU A 326 12.12 -22.90 12.83
N ALA A 327 12.07 -21.78 13.54
CA ALA A 327 10.86 -20.96 13.65
C ALA A 327 10.90 -19.77 12.67
N ALA A 328 9.76 -19.48 12.06
CA ALA A 328 9.51 -18.24 11.29
C ALA A 328 8.20 -17.60 11.74
N LEU A 329 8.11 -16.29 11.68
CA LEU A 329 6.89 -15.54 11.95
C LEU A 329 6.16 -15.23 10.64
N GLU A 330 4.88 -15.59 10.54
CA GLU A 330 4.09 -15.26 9.35
C GLU A 330 3.78 -13.77 9.29
N ILE A 331 4.02 -13.17 8.14
CA ILE A 331 3.64 -11.79 7.84
C ILE A 331 2.26 -11.83 7.20
N THR A 332 1.25 -11.39 7.97
CA THR A 332 -0.15 -11.36 7.54
C THR A 332 -0.54 -10.02 6.91
N GLN A 333 0.24 -8.98 7.12
CA GLN A 333 0.05 -7.64 6.56
C GLN A 333 1.36 -7.18 5.93
N LEU A 334 1.36 -6.88 4.63
CA LEU A 334 2.55 -6.37 3.93
C LEU A 334 2.86 -4.91 4.30
N GLY A 335 4.01 -4.41 3.86
CA GLY A 335 4.45 -3.07 4.19
C GLY A 335 5.26 -2.99 5.49
N TRP A 336 5.14 -1.89 6.22
CA TRP A 336 5.97 -1.64 7.40
C TRP A 336 5.62 -2.55 8.57
N GLN A 337 6.62 -3.25 9.09
CA GLN A 337 6.50 -4.16 10.23
C GLN A 337 6.97 -3.49 11.52
N ARG A 338 6.34 -3.83 12.64
CA ARG A 338 6.73 -3.32 13.99
C ARG A 338 8.16 -3.67 14.38
N GLN A 339 8.72 -4.69 13.75
CA GLN A 339 10.10 -5.15 13.93
C GLN A 339 11.13 -4.26 13.23
N GLY A 340 10.72 -3.24 12.46
CA GLY A 340 11.60 -2.25 11.87
C GLY A 340 12.04 -2.55 10.43
N PHE A 341 11.25 -3.25 9.64
CA PHE A 341 11.49 -3.49 8.22
C PHE A 341 10.21 -3.35 7.39
N PHE A 342 10.36 -3.24 6.08
CA PHE A 342 9.24 -3.17 5.13
C PHE A 342 9.15 -4.48 4.35
N ALA A 343 8.00 -5.16 4.41
CA ALA A 343 7.74 -6.42 3.74
C ALA A 343 7.04 -6.23 2.40
N PHE A 344 7.62 -6.78 1.34
CA PHE A 344 6.98 -7.06 0.06
C PHE A 344 6.63 -8.56 -0.01
N GLY A 345 5.75 -8.96 -0.93
CA GLY A 345 5.39 -10.37 -1.10
C GLY A 345 6.57 -11.27 -1.50
N ASN A 346 7.64 -10.71 -2.08
CA ASN A 346 8.83 -11.43 -2.53
C ASN A 346 10.10 -11.14 -1.71
N GLY A 347 9.99 -10.46 -0.57
CA GLY A 347 11.15 -10.16 0.29
C GLY A 347 10.90 -9.06 1.30
N ALA A 348 11.94 -8.67 2.00
CA ALA A 348 11.91 -7.61 3.01
C ALA A 348 13.06 -6.62 2.83
N TYR A 349 12.84 -5.40 3.29
CA TYR A 349 13.81 -4.32 3.28
C TYR A 349 13.94 -3.74 4.71
N ASP A 350 15.12 -3.86 5.31
CA ASP A 350 15.47 -3.24 6.60
C ASP A 350 16.41 -2.04 6.41
N THR A 351 17.52 -2.23 5.76
CA THR A 351 18.47 -1.27 5.20
C THR A 351 18.97 -1.76 3.85
N GLU A 352 18.86 -3.07 3.64
CA GLU A 352 19.21 -3.79 2.43
C GLU A 352 18.01 -4.65 1.99
N TRP A 353 18.01 -5.08 0.74
CA TRP A 353 16.97 -5.95 0.21
C TRP A 353 17.30 -7.41 0.48
N HIS A 354 16.37 -8.12 1.13
CA HIS A 354 16.45 -9.54 1.42
C HIS A 354 15.32 -10.28 0.69
N PRO A 355 15.63 -11.00 -0.40
CA PRO A 355 14.61 -11.77 -1.12
C PRO A 355 14.15 -12.98 -0.31
N THR A 356 12.94 -13.48 -0.60
CA THR A 356 12.47 -14.77 -0.09
C THR A 356 13.27 -15.92 -0.71
N ASP A 357 13.44 -17.01 0.03
CA ASP A 357 13.81 -18.27 -0.57
C ASP A 357 12.62 -18.91 -1.33
N GLU A 358 12.85 -20.06 -1.96
CA GLU A 358 11.82 -20.79 -2.73
C GLU A 358 10.58 -21.19 -1.90
N TYR A 359 10.70 -21.24 -0.57
CA TYR A 359 9.61 -21.56 0.35
C TYR A 359 8.90 -20.35 0.94
N GLY A 360 9.31 -19.16 0.55
CA GLY A 360 8.74 -17.89 1.03
C GLY A 360 9.34 -17.42 2.36
N ILE A 361 10.49 -17.91 2.77
CA ILE A 361 11.17 -17.48 3.99
C ILE A 361 12.16 -16.36 3.68
N VAL A 362 12.06 -15.26 4.44
CA VAL A 362 13.06 -14.20 4.51
C VAL A 362 13.84 -14.32 5.81
N ARG A 363 15.15 -14.31 5.71
CA ARG A 363 16.06 -14.36 6.88
C ARG A 363 16.65 -12.99 7.12
N LEU A 364 16.25 -12.36 8.23
CA LEU A 364 16.79 -11.10 8.72
C LEU A 364 17.62 -11.36 10.00
N ASN A 365 18.46 -10.41 10.39
CA ASN A 365 19.24 -10.50 11.63
C ASN A 365 18.36 -10.65 12.88
N ILE A 366 17.12 -10.17 12.82
CA ILE A 366 16.14 -10.21 13.93
C ILE A 366 15.29 -11.48 13.94
N GLY A 367 15.43 -12.38 12.93
CA GLY A 367 14.72 -13.65 12.85
C GLY A 367 14.24 -14.00 11.43
N ASN A 368 13.56 -15.14 11.34
CA ASN A 368 12.99 -15.63 10.09
C ASN A 368 11.53 -15.20 9.97
N PHE A 369 11.13 -14.80 8.76
CA PHE A 369 9.76 -14.37 8.44
C PHE A 369 9.23 -15.15 7.25
N TYR A 370 7.93 -15.45 7.26
CA TYR A 370 7.27 -16.22 6.23
C TYR A 370 6.32 -15.37 5.41
N LEU A 371 6.49 -15.38 4.10
CA LEU A 371 5.70 -14.69 3.10
C LEU A 371 5.10 -15.72 2.13
N PRO A 372 3.87 -16.19 2.36
CA PRO A 372 3.29 -17.32 1.62
C PRO A 372 3.06 -17.04 0.13
N GLY A 373 2.84 -15.80 -0.26
CA GLY A 373 2.44 -15.41 -1.62
C GLY A 373 3.39 -15.87 -2.73
N ASN A 374 4.70 -15.91 -2.45
CA ASN A 374 5.74 -16.37 -3.38
C ASN A 374 6.32 -17.74 -3.06
N SER A 375 5.73 -18.47 -2.10
CA SER A 375 6.13 -19.83 -1.79
C SER A 375 5.78 -20.80 -2.92
N THR A 376 6.70 -21.70 -3.24
CA THR A 376 6.47 -22.81 -4.20
C THR A 376 5.31 -23.71 -3.79
N ILE A 377 4.97 -23.74 -2.49
CA ILE A 377 3.88 -24.54 -1.92
C ILE A 377 2.52 -24.17 -2.54
N TYR A 378 2.32 -22.88 -2.87
CA TYR A 378 1.06 -22.38 -3.43
C TYR A 378 1.18 -21.94 -4.88
N ARG A 379 2.23 -22.40 -5.60
CA ARG A 379 2.52 -21.99 -6.99
C ARG A 379 1.35 -22.28 -7.92
N ASP A 380 0.74 -23.44 -7.79
CA ASP A 380 -0.32 -23.92 -8.68
C ASP A 380 -1.70 -23.32 -8.34
N ASP A 381 -1.87 -22.76 -7.15
CA ASP A 381 -3.09 -22.09 -6.77
C ASP A 381 -3.03 -20.58 -7.07
N ILE A 382 -3.32 -20.23 -8.32
CA ILE A 382 -3.28 -18.85 -8.82
C ILE A 382 -4.27 -17.93 -8.08
N LYS A 383 -5.30 -18.49 -7.45
CA LYS A 383 -6.35 -17.70 -6.77
C LYS A 383 -5.94 -17.25 -5.37
N LEU A 384 -5.00 -17.96 -4.74
CA LEU A 384 -4.49 -17.58 -3.42
C LEU A 384 -3.44 -16.47 -3.53
N PHE A 385 -3.38 -15.63 -2.50
CA PHE A 385 -2.36 -14.59 -2.32
C PHE A 385 -2.22 -13.62 -3.50
N GLN A 386 -3.33 -13.30 -4.18
CA GLN A 386 -3.31 -12.44 -5.37
C GLN A 386 -2.76 -11.04 -5.11
N PHE A 387 -2.99 -10.49 -3.92
CA PHE A 387 -2.46 -9.20 -3.52
C PHE A 387 -0.96 -9.30 -3.26
N GLU A 388 -0.52 -10.25 -2.46
CA GLU A 388 0.88 -10.48 -2.06
C GLU A 388 1.77 -10.75 -3.28
N ARG A 389 1.27 -11.53 -4.25
CA ARG A 389 1.98 -11.83 -5.50
C ARG A 389 2.17 -10.62 -6.42
N ARG A 390 1.38 -9.57 -6.24
CA ARG A 390 1.48 -8.32 -6.99
C ARG A 390 2.15 -7.21 -6.18
N PHE A 391 2.13 -7.29 -4.87
CA PHE A 391 2.82 -6.37 -3.97
C PHE A 391 4.28 -6.79 -3.82
N VAL A 392 5.07 -6.55 -4.87
CA VAL A 392 6.42 -7.11 -5.02
C VAL A 392 7.45 -6.04 -5.35
N HIS A 393 8.67 -6.24 -4.87
CA HIS A 393 9.82 -5.45 -5.30
C HIS A 393 10.34 -5.96 -6.65
N THR A 394 10.56 -5.04 -7.58
CA THR A 394 11.11 -5.31 -8.91
C THR A 394 12.37 -4.53 -9.15
N THR A 395 13.33 -5.15 -9.84
CA THR A 395 14.62 -4.54 -10.20
C THR A 395 14.71 -4.13 -11.67
N TYR A 396 13.62 -4.31 -12.44
CA TYR A 396 13.62 -4.09 -13.89
C TYR A 396 13.53 -2.62 -14.31
N ASN A 397 13.19 -1.73 -13.37
CA ASN A 397 13.00 -0.31 -13.64
C ASN A 397 14.09 0.50 -12.92
N ASN A 398 14.77 1.36 -13.66
CA ASN A 398 15.85 2.22 -13.15
C ASN A 398 15.48 3.72 -13.20
N VAL A 399 14.21 4.05 -13.44
CA VAL A 399 13.76 5.44 -13.50
C VAL A 399 14.02 6.13 -12.16
N SER A 400 14.53 7.37 -12.19
CA SER A 400 14.70 8.17 -10.99
C SER A 400 13.36 8.74 -10.49
N LEU A 401 13.31 9.10 -9.21
CA LEU A 401 12.13 9.78 -8.64
C LEU A 401 11.84 11.09 -9.39
N ARG A 402 12.89 11.83 -9.75
CA ARG A 402 12.78 13.06 -10.53
C ARG A 402 12.14 12.83 -11.90
N GLU A 403 12.67 11.90 -12.64
CA GLU A 403 12.19 11.61 -13.99
C GLU A 403 10.73 11.14 -14.00
N TYR A 404 10.36 10.26 -13.06
CA TYR A 404 8.98 9.79 -12.96
C TYR A 404 8.03 10.90 -12.51
N SER A 405 8.43 11.70 -11.51
CA SER A 405 7.65 12.82 -11.01
C SER A 405 7.46 13.91 -12.06
N ASP A 406 8.49 14.22 -12.87
CA ASP A 406 8.38 15.16 -13.99
C ASP A 406 7.29 14.73 -14.99
N LYS A 407 7.30 13.45 -15.39
CA LYS A 407 6.27 12.90 -16.30
C LYS A 407 4.88 12.93 -15.67
N LEU A 408 4.78 12.57 -14.40
CA LEU A 408 3.51 12.55 -13.69
C LEU A 408 2.91 13.96 -13.56
N VAL A 409 3.75 14.96 -13.23
CA VAL A 409 3.34 16.37 -13.15
C VAL A 409 2.99 16.92 -14.54
N GLN A 410 3.72 16.53 -15.57
CA GLN A 410 3.38 16.92 -16.95
C GLN A 410 1.98 16.44 -17.37
N VAL A 411 1.57 15.23 -16.93
CA VAL A 411 0.28 14.63 -17.28
C VAL A 411 -0.86 15.15 -16.40
N PHE A 412 -0.66 15.25 -15.09
CA PHE A 412 -1.74 15.51 -14.12
C PHE A 412 -1.62 16.86 -13.38
N GLY A 413 -0.58 17.65 -13.68
CA GLY A 413 -0.38 18.98 -13.09
C GLY A 413 -0.31 18.95 -11.55
N ASP A 414 -1.01 19.88 -10.93
CA ASP A 414 -1.04 20.05 -9.48
C ASP A 414 -1.64 18.84 -8.73
N ASN A 415 -2.55 18.08 -9.38
CA ASN A 415 -3.08 16.85 -8.80
C ASN A 415 -1.97 15.81 -8.59
N ALA A 416 -0.98 15.75 -9.50
CA ALA A 416 0.19 14.87 -9.33
C ALA A 416 1.06 15.27 -8.14
N LYS A 417 1.29 16.59 -7.94
CA LYS A 417 2.10 17.10 -6.83
C LYS A 417 1.49 16.71 -5.48
N VAL A 418 0.17 16.94 -5.32
CA VAL A 418 -0.54 16.52 -4.10
C VAL A 418 -0.55 14.99 -3.95
N GLY A 419 -0.77 14.25 -5.05
CA GLY A 419 -0.74 12.78 -5.05
C GLY A 419 0.59 12.20 -4.60
N ILE A 420 1.72 12.72 -5.09
CA ILE A 420 3.08 12.33 -4.68
C ILE A 420 3.28 12.63 -3.18
N CYS A 421 2.85 13.79 -2.70
CA CYS A 421 2.99 14.14 -1.28
C CYS A 421 2.08 13.28 -0.38
N PHE A 422 0.90 12.89 -0.88
CA PHE A 422 0.04 11.95 -0.19
C PHE A 422 0.65 10.53 -0.13
N LEU A 423 1.30 10.09 -1.20
CA LEU A 423 2.08 8.84 -1.21
C LEU A 423 3.21 8.88 -0.17
N LEU A 424 3.98 9.98 -0.12
CA LEU A 424 5.02 10.18 0.89
C LEU A 424 4.45 10.10 2.31
N ALA A 425 3.35 10.79 2.58
CA ALA A 425 2.68 10.72 3.87
C ALA A 425 2.19 9.29 4.18
N SER A 426 1.66 8.59 3.20
CA SER A 426 1.16 7.21 3.36
C SER A 426 2.28 6.21 3.66
N LEU A 427 3.47 6.42 3.11
CA LEU A 427 4.64 5.56 3.35
C LEU A 427 5.14 5.64 4.82
N PHE A 428 4.84 6.75 5.50
CA PHE A 428 5.20 6.97 6.91
C PHE A 428 3.96 7.18 7.79
N ARG A 429 2.84 6.56 7.40
CA ARG A 429 1.55 6.76 8.05
C ARG A 429 1.56 6.43 9.55
N ASP A 430 2.29 5.41 9.97
CA ASP A 430 2.41 5.02 11.38
C ASP A 430 2.98 6.14 12.25
N ILE A 431 3.99 6.85 11.77
CA ILE A 431 4.58 8.01 12.44
C ILE A 431 3.57 9.16 12.48
N ILE A 432 2.99 9.48 11.32
CA ILE A 432 2.07 10.60 11.13
C ILE A 432 0.79 10.40 11.93
N ALA A 433 0.11 9.25 11.76
CA ALA A 433 -1.12 8.95 12.48
C ALA A 433 -0.91 8.80 14.00
N GLY A 434 0.28 8.36 14.41
CA GLY A 434 0.68 8.35 15.81
C GLY A 434 0.62 9.74 16.46
N GLN A 435 0.93 10.80 15.70
CA GLN A 435 0.92 12.19 16.16
C GLN A 435 -0.43 12.87 15.93
N THR A 436 -0.98 12.77 14.72
CA THR A 436 -2.20 13.49 14.30
C THR A 436 -3.49 12.81 14.74
N LYS A 437 -3.44 11.53 15.14
CA LYS A 437 -4.58 10.68 15.52
C LYS A 437 -5.60 10.43 14.41
N SER A 438 -5.33 10.88 13.20
CA SER A 438 -6.18 10.71 12.02
C SER A 438 -5.34 10.75 10.75
N PHE A 439 -5.88 10.20 9.66
CA PHE A 439 -5.21 10.24 8.36
C PHE A 439 -6.24 10.46 7.24
N PRO A 440 -6.05 11.45 6.34
CA PRO A 440 -7.02 11.76 5.30
C PRO A 440 -7.13 10.68 4.23
N ILE A 441 -8.27 10.66 3.55
CA ILE A 441 -8.48 9.88 2.33
C ILE A 441 -8.22 10.79 1.13
N LEU A 442 -7.46 10.35 0.14
CA LEU A 442 -7.26 11.08 -1.11
C LEU A 442 -8.42 10.79 -2.07
N ASN A 443 -9.27 11.77 -2.30
CA ASN A 443 -10.39 11.63 -3.23
C ASN A 443 -10.07 12.20 -4.61
N LEU A 444 -10.23 11.38 -5.65
CA LEU A 444 -10.02 11.72 -7.06
C LEU A 444 -11.39 11.80 -7.75
N PHE A 445 -11.87 13.01 -8.00
CA PHE A 445 -13.19 13.28 -8.55
C PHE A 445 -13.11 13.84 -9.98
N GLY A 446 -13.97 13.36 -10.87
CA GLY A 446 -14.09 13.91 -12.22
C GLY A 446 -14.89 13.00 -13.18
N PRO A 447 -15.23 13.52 -14.39
CA PRO A 447 -15.96 12.76 -15.38
C PRO A 447 -15.18 11.54 -15.88
N LYS A 448 -15.87 10.65 -16.58
CA LYS A 448 -15.24 9.50 -17.24
C LYS A 448 -14.20 9.98 -18.25
N GLY A 449 -13.04 9.33 -18.28
CA GLY A 449 -11.95 9.67 -19.20
C GLY A 449 -11.05 10.84 -18.77
N SER A 450 -11.27 11.42 -17.59
CA SER A 450 -10.44 12.55 -17.10
C SER A 450 -9.08 12.15 -16.50
N GLY A 451 -8.74 10.87 -16.44
CA GLY A 451 -7.44 10.39 -15.92
C GLY A 451 -7.38 10.14 -14.41
N LYS A 452 -8.47 10.33 -13.66
CA LYS A 452 -8.48 10.15 -12.19
C LYS A 452 -7.99 8.78 -11.71
N SER A 453 -8.54 7.68 -12.26
CA SER A 453 -8.12 6.33 -11.88
C SER A 453 -6.68 6.05 -12.32
N GLU A 454 -6.21 6.68 -13.40
CA GLU A 454 -4.84 6.54 -13.89
C GLU A 454 -3.82 7.18 -12.94
N LEU A 455 -4.13 8.34 -12.32
CA LEU A 455 -3.30 8.87 -11.24
C LEU A 455 -3.26 7.89 -10.06
N GLY A 456 -4.41 7.34 -9.66
CA GLY A 456 -4.48 6.31 -8.62
C GLY A 456 -3.57 5.11 -8.93
N HIS A 457 -3.66 4.56 -10.15
CA HIS A 457 -2.78 3.46 -10.60
C HIS A 457 -1.30 3.85 -10.60
N SER A 458 -0.98 5.08 -10.97
CA SER A 458 0.40 5.59 -11.00
C SER A 458 1.00 5.69 -9.60
N LEU A 459 0.22 6.07 -8.60
CA LEU A 459 0.66 6.10 -7.20
C LEU A 459 0.76 4.67 -6.62
N MET A 460 -0.18 3.78 -6.96
CA MET A 460 -0.16 2.38 -6.52
C MET A 460 1.07 1.61 -7.03
N SER A 461 1.63 1.96 -8.19
CA SER A 461 2.76 1.25 -8.80
C SER A 461 4.08 1.33 -8.00
N PHE A 462 4.14 2.19 -7.00
CA PHE A 462 5.23 2.21 -6.00
C PHE A 462 5.22 0.96 -5.11
N PHE A 463 4.10 0.25 -5.03
CA PHE A 463 3.93 -0.91 -4.16
C PHE A 463 3.48 -2.16 -4.91
N ILE A 464 2.58 -2.02 -5.87
CA ILE A 464 1.86 -3.13 -6.48
C ILE A 464 1.92 -3.07 -8.02
N ILE A 465 2.16 -4.21 -8.65
CA ILE A 465 2.13 -4.37 -10.10
C ILE A 465 0.70 -4.73 -10.53
N LYS A 466 0.22 -4.12 -11.61
CA LYS A 466 -1.13 -4.39 -12.19
C LYS A 466 -2.24 -4.25 -11.14
N ASN A 467 -2.31 -3.08 -10.50
CA ASN A 467 -3.36 -2.79 -9.52
C ASN A 467 -4.76 -2.96 -10.11
N THR A 468 -5.62 -3.69 -9.40
CA THR A 468 -7.05 -3.85 -9.71
C THR A 468 -7.86 -3.39 -8.49
N PRO A 469 -8.27 -2.11 -8.46
CA PRO A 469 -8.97 -1.58 -7.31
C PRO A 469 -10.35 -2.24 -7.13
N PRO A 470 -10.79 -2.53 -5.90
CA PRO A 470 -12.14 -2.96 -5.63
C PRO A 470 -13.14 -1.86 -6.00
N ASN A 471 -14.23 -2.27 -6.68
CA ASN A 471 -15.34 -1.38 -6.98
C ASN A 471 -16.24 -1.28 -5.74
N ILE A 472 -16.36 -0.08 -5.14
CA ILE A 472 -17.13 0.11 -3.91
C ILE A 472 -18.63 -0.19 -4.08
N GLN A 473 -19.18 -0.04 -5.28
CA GLN A 473 -20.60 -0.35 -5.53
C GLN A 473 -20.89 -1.84 -5.33
N ASN A 474 -20.00 -2.71 -5.81
CA ASN A 474 -20.20 -4.15 -5.88
C ASN A 474 -19.53 -4.90 -4.69
N ALA A 475 -18.51 -4.30 -4.06
CA ALA A 475 -17.79 -4.93 -2.96
C ALA A 475 -18.62 -4.92 -1.68
N THR A 476 -18.51 -5.98 -0.90
CA THR A 476 -19.07 -6.02 0.47
C THR A 476 -18.15 -5.23 1.43
N ILE A 477 -18.67 -4.76 2.55
CA ILE A 477 -17.87 -4.10 3.59
C ILE A 477 -16.76 -5.03 4.12
N ALA A 478 -17.02 -6.33 4.15
CA ALA A 478 -16.01 -7.32 4.53
C ALA A 478 -14.83 -7.33 3.56
N ALA A 479 -15.11 -7.33 2.25
CA ALA A 479 -14.08 -7.29 1.22
C ALA A 479 -13.32 -5.96 1.20
N LEU A 480 -14.00 -4.83 1.44
CA LEU A 480 -13.35 -3.52 1.57
C LEU A 480 -12.46 -3.46 2.82
N GLY A 481 -12.94 -4.01 3.96
CA GLY A 481 -12.17 -4.12 5.20
C GLY A 481 -10.93 -4.98 5.03
N ASP A 482 -11.04 -6.11 4.34
CA ASP A 482 -9.92 -6.98 4.00
C ASP A 482 -8.89 -6.25 3.12
N ALA A 483 -9.35 -5.56 2.08
CA ALA A 483 -8.46 -4.80 1.18
C ALA A 483 -7.60 -3.75 1.91
N VAL A 484 -8.17 -3.02 2.88
CA VAL A 484 -7.40 -2.00 3.65
C VAL A 484 -6.55 -2.59 4.76
N ALA A 485 -6.79 -3.84 5.16
CA ALA A 485 -6.00 -4.57 6.15
C ALA A 485 -4.74 -5.25 5.55
N GLN A 486 -4.67 -5.39 4.22
CA GLN A 486 -3.61 -6.14 3.55
C GLN A 486 -2.23 -5.48 3.63
N CYS A 487 -2.16 -4.17 3.86
CA CYS A 487 -0.87 -3.48 3.94
C CYS A 487 -0.83 -2.34 4.97
N ALA A 488 0.37 -2.07 5.48
CA ALA A 488 0.70 -0.96 6.36
C ALA A 488 1.71 -0.03 5.68
N ASN A 489 1.59 1.28 5.90
CA ASN A 489 2.49 2.29 5.32
C ASN A 489 2.63 2.16 3.79
N ALA A 490 1.51 1.89 3.13
CA ALA A 490 1.38 1.79 1.69
C ALA A 490 0.05 2.40 1.26
N LEU A 491 -0.36 2.18 0.02
CA LEU A 491 -1.60 2.70 -0.53
C LEU A 491 -2.60 1.57 -0.85
N VAL A 492 -3.88 1.88 -0.68
CA VAL A 492 -4.99 1.08 -1.20
C VAL A 492 -5.90 1.99 -2.03
N HIS A 493 -6.24 1.56 -3.24
CA HIS A 493 -7.12 2.30 -4.15
C HIS A 493 -8.49 1.62 -4.20
N ILE A 494 -9.54 2.38 -3.90
CA ILE A 494 -10.96 1.98 -4.00
C ILE A 494 -11.58 2.83 -5.11
N ASP A 495 -12.26 2.22 -6.06
CA ASP A 495 -12.78 2.91 -7.25
C ASP A 495 -14.31 2.90 -7.34
N GLU A 496 -14.85 3.70 -8.27
CA GLU A 496 -16.28 3.82 -8.60
C GLU A 496 -17.16 4.33 -7.46
N TYR A 497 -16.68 5.34 -6.70
CA TYR A 497 -17.52 6.01 -5.72
C TYR A 497 -18.72 6.69 -6.39
N LYS A 498 -19.91 6.48 -5.83
CA LYS A 498 -21.15 7.19 -6.14
C LYS A 498 -21.91 7.52 -4.86
N ASN A 499 -22.74 8.55 -4.92
CA ASN A 499 -23.56 8.96 -3.79
C ASN A 499 -24.65 7.93 -3.43
N SER A 500 -24.96 7.02 -4.34
CA SER A 500 -25.91 5.93 -4.15
C SER A 500 -25.40 4.75 -3.32
N ILE A 501 -24.17 4.79 -2.79
CA ILE A 501 -23.67 3.73 -1.89
C ILE A 501 -24.45 3.70 -0.57
N ASP A 502 -24.56 2.51 0.00
CA ASP A 502 -25.24 2.29 1.27
C ASP A 502 -24.66 3.13 2.41
N LEU A 503 -25.48 3.46 3.40
CA LEU A 503 -25.07 4.20 4.59
C LEU A 503 -23.90 3.51 5.31
N ASP A 504 -23.94 2.18 5.42
CA ASP A 504 -22.89 1.40 6.07
C ASP A 504 -21.53 1.55 5.38
N LYS A 505 -21.48 1.65 4.05
CA LYS A 505 -20.24 1.91 3.29
C LYS A 505 -19.75 3.33 3.51
N ARG A 506 -20.65 4.31 3.64
CA ARG A 506 -20.28 5.69 4.01
C ARG A 506 -19.68 5.76 5.41
N GLU A 507 -20.31 5.08 6.39
CA GLU A 507 -19.77 5.00 7.75
C GLU A 507 -18.42 4.29 7.78
N PHE A 508 -18.25 3.20 7.00
CA PHE A 508 -16.95 2.54 6.84
C PHE A 508 -15.88 3.51 6.31
N LEU A 509 -16.17 4.29 5.25
CA LEU A 509 -15.23 5.28 4.72
C LEU A 509 -14.87 6.34 5.78
N LYS A 510 -15.84 6.79 6.60
CA LYS A 510 -15.55 7.73 7.70
C LYS A 510 -14.61 7.13 8.73
N GLY A 511 -14.78 5.85 9.05
CA GLY A 511 -13.91 5.11 9.96
C GLY A 511 -12.45 5.00 9.48
N LEU A 512 -12.20 4.96 8.17
CA LEU A 512 -10.85 4.91 7.61
C LEU A 512 -10.00 6.12 8.03
N TRP A 513 -10.61 7.29 8.15
CA TRP A 513 -9.95 8.51 8.60
C TRP A 513 -9.48 8.43 10.06
N ASP A 514 -10.27 7.80 10.92
CA ASP A 514 -9.95 7.55 12.34
C ASP A 514 -8.98 6.36 12.52
N GLY A 515 -8.57 5.69 11.45
CA GLY A 515 -7.76 4.49 11.48
C GLY A 515 -8.51 3.25 11.96
N THR A 516 -9.84 3.32 12.02
CA THR A 516 -10.71 2.22 12.45
C THR A 516 -11.36 1.57 11.22
N GLY A 517 -11.04 0.31 10.99
CA GLY A 517 -11.74 -0.52 10.04
C GLY A 517 -12.99 -1.16 10.66
N ARG A 518 -13.28 -2.38 10.24
CA ARG A 518 -14.43 -3.14 10.74
C ARG A 518 -14.09 -3.75 12.11
N SER A 519 -14.99 -3.58 13.09
CA SER A 519 -14.95 -4.35 14.34
C SER A 519 -15.76 -5.65 14.15
N ARG A 520 -15.11 -6.80 14.25
CA ARG A 520 -15.75 -8.11 14.22
C ARG A 520 -15.54 -8.81 15.55
N MET A 521 -16.61 -9.37 16.11
CA MET A 521 -16.49 -10.27 17.24
C MET A 521 -16.14 -11.66 16.69
N ASN A 522 -14.96 -12.17 17.03
CA ASN A 522 -14.58 -13.52 16.66
C ASN A 522 -15.48 -14.51 17.41
N MET A 523 -16.21 -15.35 16.67
CA MET A 523 -17.15 -16.34 17.25
C MET A 523 -16.42 -17.54 17.83
N ASP A 524 -15.10 -17.62 17.69
CA ASP A 524 -14.28 -18.64 18.31
C ASP A 524 -14.23 -18.47 19.84
N ARG A 525 -14.01 -19.56 20.53
CA ARG A 525 -14.23 -19.79 21.98
C ARG A 525 -13.71 -18.72 22.94
N ASP A 526 -12.84 -17.82 22.50
CA ASP A 526 -12.20 -16.81 23.37
C ASP A 526 -12.88 -15.44 23.35
N LYS A 527 -13.94 -15.22 22.54
CA LYS A 527 -14.67 -13.94 22.42
C LYS A 527 -13.76 -12.70 22.27
N LYS A 528 -12.57 -12.86 21.73
CA LYS A 528 -11.66 -11.75 21.49
C LYS A 528 -12.21 -10.87 20.38
N ARG A 529 -12.27 -9.57 20.64
CA ARG A 529 -12.71 -8.58 19.67
C ARG A 529 -11.56 -8.31 18.71
N GLU A 530 -11.72 -8.69 17.46
CA GLU A 530 -10.78 -8.39 16.40
C GLU A 530 -11.19 -7.06 15.76
N ILE A 531 -10.36 -6.03 15.93
CA ILE A 531 -10.54 -4.75 15.26
C ILE A 531 -9.55 -4.75 14.12
N THR A 532 -10.05 -4.70 12.89
CA THR A 532 -9.20 -4.50 11.72
C THR A 532 -8.66 -3.06 11.75
N SER A 533 -7.38 -2.89 12.04
CA SER A 533 -6.73 -1.58 11.94
C SER A 533 -6.58 -1.17 10.47
N VAL A 534 -6.66 0.12 10.22
CA VAL A 534 -6.37 0.71 8.91
C VAL A 534 -5.01 1.38 9.00
N ASP A 535 -4.01 0.73 8.46
CA ASP A 535 -2.62 1.17 8.55
C ASP A 535 -2.05 1.68 7.21
N CYS A 536 -2.91 1.77 6.18
CA CYS A 536 -2.58 2.25 4.84
C CYS A 536 -3.19 3.63 4.54
N GLY A 537 -2.64 4.35 3.58
CA GLY A 537 -3.28 5.48 2.92
C GLY A 537 -4.35 4.99 1.94
N VAL A 538 -5.49 5.66 1.87
CA VAL A 538 -6.59 5.26 0.99
C VAL A 538 -6.81 6.28 -0.10
N ILE A 539 -6.86 5.82 -1.35
CA ILE A 539 -7.28 6.58 -2.53
C ILE A 539 -8.73 6.17 -2.85
N LEU A 540 -9.61 7.13 -2.96
CA LEU A 540 -11.00 6.94 -3.38
C LEU A 540 -11.23 7.65 -4.71
N SER A 541 -11.61 6.93 -5.78
CA SER A 541 -11.91 7.56 -7.07
C SER A 541 -13.38 7.39 -7.45
N GLY A 542 -13.93 8.40 -8.14
CA GLY A 542 -15.34 8.36 -8.52
C GLY A 542 -15.75 9.49 -9.47
N GLN A 543 -16.96 9.39 -10.00
CA GLN A 543 -17.55 10.38 -10.90
C GLN A 543 -18.48 11.36 -10.17
N GLU A 544 -18.88 11.03 -8.94
CA GLU A 544 -19.74 11.89 -8.11
C GLU A 544 -18.96 12.41 -6.91
N MET A 545 -19.28 13.63 -6.54
CA MET A 545 -18.70 14.32 -5.38
C MET A 545 -19.38 13.80 -4.10
N PRO A 546 -18.66 13.39 -3.06
CA PRO A 546 -19.25 12.86 -1.83
C PRO A 546 -19.88 13.96 -0.93
N THR A 547 -20.61 14.89 -1.52
CA THR A 547 -21.21 16.04 -0.85
C THR A 547 -22.54 15.75 -0.15
N ILE A 548 -23.16 14.62 -0.42
CA ILE A 548 -24.36 14.16 0.32
C ILE A 548 -24.02 13.92 1.81
N ASP A 549 -22.77 13.55 2.11
CA ASP A 549 -22.29 13.34 3.47
C ASP A 549 -21.13 14.29 3.78
N ILE A 550 -21.45 15.45 4.35
CA ILE A 550 -20.46 16.49 4.70
C ILE A 550 -19.42 15.94 5.67
N ALA A 551 -19.84 15.06 6.59
CA ALA A 551 -18.94 14.45 7.55
C ALA A 551 -17.91 13.55 6.85
N LEU A 552 -18.26 12.86 5.77
CA LEU A 552 -17.30 12.15 4.91
C LEU A 552 -16.46 13.15 4.11
N PHE A 553 -17.09 14.15 3.48
CA PHE A 553 -16.40 15.10 2.63
C PHE A 553 -15.32 15.91 3.37
N SER A 554 -15.57 16.26 4.63
CA SER A 554 -14.58 16.95 5.48
C SER A 554 -13.39 16.07 5.88
N ARG A 555 -13.43 14.74 5.67
CA ARG A 555 -12.36 13.78 5.93
C ARG A 555 -11.45 13.49 4.75
N LEU A 556 -11.73 14.11 3.62
CA LEU A 556 -11.01 13.89 2.37
C LEU A 556 -9.99 15.00 2.10
N ILE A 557 -8.96 14.68 1.30
CA ILE A 557 -8.25 15.64 0.46
C ILE A 557 -8.87 15.49 -0.93
N TYR A 558 -9.43 16.55 -1.44
CA TYR A 558 -10.29 16.54 -2.62
C TYR A 558 -9.59 17.10 -3.85
N LEU A 559 -9.37 16.25 -4.86
CA LEU A 559 -8.75 16.62 -6.13
C LEU A 559 -9.76 16.51 -7.28
N THR A 560 -9.83 17.56 -8.11
CA THR A 560 -10.73 17.61 -9.25
C THR A 560 -10.01 17.37 -10.56
N PHE A 561 -10.64 16.59 -11.43
CA PHE A 561 -10.21 16.31 -12.79
C PHE A 561 -11.29 16.79 -13.75
N THR A 562 -11.05 17.87 -14.45
CA THR A 562 -12.06 18.52 -15.33
C THR A 562 -11.78 18.26 -16.81
N LYS A 563 -10.53 17.98 -17.17
CA LYS A 563 -10.09 17.82 -18.55
C LYS A 563 -10.40 16.42 -19.07
N THR A 564 -11.06 16.31 -20.20
CA THR A 564 -11.41 15.05 -20.88
C THR A 564 -10.79 14.94 -22.27
N GLU A 565 -10.31 16.05 -22.84
CA GLU A 565 -9.63 16.10 -24.12
C GLU A 565 -8.17 16.41 -23.94
N PHE A 566 -7.31 15.61 -24.56
CA PHE A 566 -5.86 15.69 -24.38
C PHE A 566 -5.15 15.84 -25.74
N SER A 567 -4.15 16.70 -25.80
CA SER A 567 -3.27 16.88 -26.94
C SER A 567 -2.44 15.63 -27.22
N THR A 568 -1.89 15.53 -28.45
CA THR A 568 -1.00 14.43 -28.83
C THR A 568 0.25 14.35 -27.93
N ALA A 569 0.77 15.51 -27.49
CA ALA A 569 1.92 15.57 -26.58
C ALA A 569 1.60 15.00 -25.20
N GLU A 570 0.43 15.36 -24.65
CA GLU A 570 -0.04 14.83 -23.35
C GLU A 570 -0.30 13.32 -23.41
N LYS A 571 -0.90 12.82 -24.49
CA LYS A 571 -1.11 11.38 -24.72
C LYS A 571 0.25 10.65 -24.76
N LYS A 572 1.24 11.19 -25.48
CA LYS A 572 2.58 10.61 -25.52
C LYS A 572 3.26 10.60 -24.14
N ALA A 573 3.15 11.69 -23.37
CA ALA A 573 3.67 11.75 -22.01
C ALA A 573 2.97 10.72 -21.08
N PHE A 574 1.65 10.58 -21.25
CA PHE A 574 0.89 9.57 -20.53
C PHE A 574 1.32 8.14 -20.86
N ASP A 575 1.50 7.80 -22.14
CA ASP A 575 1.96 6.47 -22.58
C ASP A 575 3.36 6.16 -22.02
N GLN A 576 4.26 7.14 -21.98
CA GLN A 576 5.58 6.99 -21.35
C GLN A 576 5.47 6.76 -19.84
N CYS A 577 4.64 7.54 -19.16
CA CYS A 577 4.37 7.36 -17.72
C CYS A 577 3.80 5.96 -17.43
N LYS A 578 2.86 5.50 -18.27
CA LYS A 578 2.26 4.17 -18.18
C LYS A 578 3.29 3.06 -18.39
N ALA A 579 4.17 3.17 -19.39
CA ALA A 579 5.21 2.18 -19.65
C ALA A 579 6.16 2.02 -18.44
N LEU A 580 6.57 3.13 -17.82
CA LEU A 580 7.40 3.10 -16.61
C LEU A 580 6.65 2.50 -15.40
N ARG A 581 5.38 2.86 -15.22
CA ARG A 581 4.51 2.34 -14.18
C ARG A 581 4.34 0.81 -14.28
N ASP A 582 4.12 0.31 -15.49
CA ASP A 582 3.83 -1.11 -15.74
C ASP A 582 5.05 -2.02 -15.44
N LEU A 583 6.26 -1.45 -15.36
CA LEU A 583 7.47 -2.13 -14.88
C LEU A 583 7.58 -2.19 -13.35
N GLY A 584 6.72 -1.44 -12.62
CA GLY A 584 6.78 -1.28 -11.18
C GLY A 584 7.80 -0.23 -10.73
N LEU A 585 7.51 0.44 -9.63
CA LEU A 585 8.31 1.54 -9.07
C LEU A 585 8.78 1.27 -7.63
N SER A 586 8.76 0.03 -7.19
CA SER A 586 9.10 -0.36 -5.81
C SER A 586 10.54 0.00 -5.41
N HIS A 587 11.46 0.13 -6.36
CA HIS A 587 12.82 0.63 -6.10
C HIS A 587 12.81 2.07 -5.57
N LEU A 588 11.86 2.92 -6.03
CA LEU A 588 11.66 4.27 -5.49
C LEU A 588 11.12 4.23 -4.07
N THR A 589 10.24 3.29 -3.76
CA THR A 589 9.77 3.05 -2.39
C THR A 589 10.93 2.74 -1.45
N LEU A 590 11.85 1.85 -1.86
CA LEU A 590 13.04 1.55 -1.06
C LEU A 590 13.94 2.77 -0.86
N GLN A 591 14.10 3.61 -1.89
CA GLN A 591 14.85 4.87 -1.77
C GLN A 591 14.21 5.82 -0.76
N LEU A 592 12.89 5.97 -0.78
CA LEU A 592 12.15 6.84 0.14
C LEU A 592 12.21 6.33 1.59
N LEU A 593 12.12 5.01 1.80
CA LEU A 593 12.21 4.40 3.14
C LEU A 593 13.53 4.68 3.86
N ARG A 594 14.62 4.92 3.15
CA ARG A 594 15.93 5.32 3.73
C ARG A 594 15.84 6.61 4.58
N HIS A 595 14.83 7.43 4.33
CA HIS A 595 14.63 8.70 5.01
C HIS A 595 13.68 8.61 6.23
N ARG A 596 13.32 7.40 6.67
CA ARG A 596 12.39 7.20 7.79
C ARG A 596 12.82 7.92 9.06
N SER A 597 14.10 7.87 9.40
CA SER A 597 14.63 8.57 10.60
C SER A 597 14.39 10.09 10.57
N LYS A 598 14.43 10.70 9.38
CA LYS A 598 14.11 12.13 9.23
C LYS A 598 12.62 12.40 9.48
N MET A 599 11.74 11.49 9.07
CA MET A 599 10.32 11.60 9.39
C MET A 599 10.06 11.45 10.89
N GLU A 600 10.70 10.49 11.55
CA GLU A 600 10.55 10.26 12.98
C GLU A 600 10.97 11.47 13.83
N THR A 601 12.03 12.15 13.43
CA THR A 601 12.59 13.28 14.20
C THR A 601 12.03 14.65 13.80
N GLY A 602 11.65 14.85 12.53
CA GLY A 602 11.34 16.17 11.98
C GLY A 602 9.87 16.45 11.70
N PHE A 603 9.00 15.42 11.63
CA PHE A 603 7.63 15.63 11.19
C PHE A 603 6.82 16.54 12.12
N SER A 604 6.95 16.39 13.44
CA SER A 604 6.18 17.18 14.42
C SER A 604 6.40 18.68 14.29
N ASP A 605 7.67 19.09 14.18
CA ASP A 605 8.05 20.49 14.05
C ASP A 605 7.60 21.07 12.70
N ASN A 606 7.82 20.31 11.62
CA ASN A 606 7.39 20.69 10.28
C ASN A 606 5.86 20.75 10.15
N TYR A 607 5.12 19.87 10.82
CA TYR A 607 3.65 19.92 10.89
C TYR A 607 3.18 21.24 11.52
N THR A 608 3.77 21.60 12.64
CA THR A 608 3.45 22.87 13.35
C THR A 608 3.79 24.08 12.49
N GLN A 609 4.94 24.08 11.82
CA GLN A 609 5.33 25.17 10.93
C GLN A 609 4.40 25.28 9.71
N CYS A 610 4.05 24.14 9.07
CA CYS A 610 3.11 24.12 7.94
C CYS A 610 1.71 24.60 8.34
N MET A 611 1.26 24.25 9.56
CA MET A 611 0.00 24.75 10.10
C MET A 611 0.03 26.27 10.27
N ASN A 612 1.13 26.84 10.76
CA ASN A 612 1.30 28.29 10.88
C ASN A 612 1.33 28.97 9.50
N ASP A 613 2.08 28.42 8.55
CA ASP A 613 2.14 28.95 7.17
C ASP A 613 0.75 28.96 6.50
N LEU A 614 -0.05 27.89 6.70
CA LEU A 614 -1.43 27.82 6.23
C LEU A 614 -2.32 28.85 6.93
N ASN A 615 -2.22 29.01 8.26
CA ASN A 615 -2.99 29.99 9.01
C ASN A 615 -2.68 31.42 8.55
N ASP A 616 -1.41 31.72 8.27
CA ASP A 616 -1.01 33.04 7.76
C ASP A 616 -1.58 33.32 6.37
N ARG A 617 -1.66 32.33 5.50
CA ARG A 617 -2.23 32.45 4.14
C ARG A 617 -3.75 32.47 4.12
N LEU A 618 -4.40 31.86 5.11
CA LEU A 618 -5.86 31.76 5.23
C LEU A 618 -6.46 32.86 6.13
N LYS A 619 -5.68 33.87 6.53
CA LYS A 619 -6.16 35.01 7.34
C LYS A 619 -7.36 35.66 6.70
N GLY A 620 -8.46 35.78 7.44
CA GLY A 620 -9.73 36.35 6.98
C GLY A 620 -10.75 35.34 6.47
N GLU A 621 -10.35 34.10 6.24
CA GLU A 621 -11.25 33.03 5.86
C GLU A 621 -11.68 32.21 7.10
N THR A 622 -12.95 31.84 7.18
CA THR A 622 -13.42 30.87 8.19
C THR A 622 -13.35 29.49 7.60
N ILE A 623 -12.33 28.71 7.99
CA ILE A 623 -12.08 27.37 7.48
C ILE A 623 -12.48 26.31 8.53
N GLU A 624 -13.04 25.18 8.09
CA GLU A 624 -13.29 24.03 8.95
C GLU A 624 -11.96 23.39 9.33
N ASP A 625 -11.68 23.28 10.64
CA ASP A 625 -10.41 22.82 11.21
C ASP A 625 -9.99 21.43 10.67
N ARG A 626 -10.94 20.53 10.45
CA ARG A 626 -10.66 19.19 9.90
C ARG A 626 -10.13 19.24 8.48
N ILE A 627 -10.65 20.09 7.62
CA ILE A 627 -10.17 20.27 6.25
C ILE A 627 -8.72 20.74 6.27
N GLN A 628 -8.41 21.76 7.08
CA GLN A 628 -7.05 22.27 7.21
C GLN A 628 -6.07 21.21 7.74
N ARG A 629 -6.47 20.45 8.78
CA ARG A 629 -5.66 19.35 9.33
C ARG A 629 -5.38 18.26 8.30
N ASN A 630 -6.30 17.96 7.41
CA ASN A 630 -6.07 16.97 6.36
C ASN A 630 -5.01 17.42 5.35
N TRP A 631 -5.15 18.66 4.86
CA TRP A 631 -4.24 19.18 3.84
C TRP A 631 -2.84 19.48 4.37
N VAL A 632 -2.66 19.75 5.66
CA VAL A 632 -1.34 19.95 6.26
C VAL A 632 -0.51 18.66 6.29
N ILE A 633 -1.13 17.49 6.35
CA ILE A 633 -0.41 16.20 6.45
C ILE A 633 0.52 15.95 5.26
N PRO A 634 0.06 15.91 3.99
CA PRO A 634 0.97 15.75 2.86
C PRO A 634 1.95 16.92 2.69
N LEU A 635 1.55 18.15 3.05
CA LEU A 635 2.41 19.32 3.02
C LEU A 635 3.59 19.19 4.00
N ALA A 636 3.31 18.77 5.24
CA ALA A 636 4.32 18.56 6.28
C ALA A 636 5.23 17.37 5.98
N ALA A 637 4.68 16.28 5.44
CA ALA A 637 5.46 15.13 4.99
C ALA A 637 6.46 15.53 3.90
N PHE A 638 6.03 16.32 2.93
CA PHE A 638 6.92 16.86 1.90
C PHE A 638 8.00 17.77 2.49
N ARG A 639 7.62 18.76 3.30
CA ARG A 639 8.57 19.68 3.94
C ARG A 639 9.64 18.96 4.73
N THR A 640 9.27 17.91 5.44
CA THR A 640 10.21 17.11 6.24
C THR A 640 11.29 16.45 5.39
N LEU A 641 10.98 16.08 4.16
CA LEU A 641 11.87 15.39 3.25
C LEU A 641 12.38 16.25 2.09
N GLU A 642 11.93 17.51 1.93
CA GLU A 642 12.24 18.37 0.78
C GLU A 642 13.75 18.43 0.47
N ALA A 643 14.59 18.55 1.48
CA ALA A 643 16.05 18.64 1.31
C ALA A 643 16.71 17.37 0.72
N VAL A 644 16.00 16.25 0.72
CA VAL A 644 16.51 14.93 0.23
C VAL A 644 15.70 14.34 -0.91
N LEU A 645 14.57 14.98 -1.26
CA LEU A 645 13.74 14.57 -2.38
C LEU A 645 14.15 15.30 -3.66
N ASP A 646 14.34 14.56 -4.71
CA ASP A 646 14.53 15.11 -6.04
C ASP A 646 13.23 15.01 -6.84
N VAL A 647 12.42 16.09 -6.77
CA VAL A 647 11.11 16.22 -7.44
C VAL A 647 11.00 17.57 -8.14
N PRO A 648 10.10 17.75 -9.15
CA PRO A 648 10.04 18.96 -9.98
C PRO A 648 9.20 20.10 -9.38
N PHE A 649 9.02 20.17 -8.09
CA PHE A 649 8.23 21.22 -7.43
C PHE A 649 8.79 21.52 -6.04
N THR A 650 8.46 22.70 -5.53
CA THR A 650 8.94 23.25 -4.27
C THR A 650 7.85 23.27 -3.20
N TYR A 651 8.25 23.41 -1.94
CA TYR A 651 7.33 23.61 -0.81
C TYR A 651 6.39 24.78 -1.03
N ARG A 652 6.89 25.90 -1.60
CA ARG A 652 6.08 27.10 -1.82
C ARG A 652 4.95 26.86 -2.82
N GLU A 653 5.24 26.20 -3.95
CA GLU A 653 4.22 25.80 -4.93
C GLU A 653 3.17 24.87 -4.31
N LEU A 654 3.62 23.88 -3.53
CA LEU A 654 2.72 22.96 -2.87
C LEU A 654 1.83 23.68 -1.82
N LEU A 655 2.39 24.63 -1.06
CA LEU A 655 1.63 25.45 -0.11
C LEU A 655 0.52 26.22 -0.82
N ASP A 656 0.81 26.88 -1.95
CA ASP A 656 -0.19 27.62 -2.73
C ASP A 656 -1.31 26.67 -3.25
N ILE A 657 -0.96 25.47 -3.69
CA ILE A 657 -1.93 24.44 -4.10
C ILE A 657 -2.81 24.01 -2.92
N CYS A 658 -2.21 23.79 -1.75
CA CYS A 658 -2.94 23.41 -0.53
C CYS A 658 -3.92 24.51 -0.10
N VAL A 659 -3.51 25.78 -0.10
CA VAL A 659 -4.37 26.93 0.23
C VAL A 659 -5.57 26.98 -0.70
N ASN A 660 -5.35 26.89 -2.01
CA ASN A 660 -6.43 26.88 -3.00
C ASN A 660 -7.36 25.66 -2.83
N GLY A 661 -6.80 24.49 -2.55
CA GLY A 661 -7.55 23.28 -2.28
C GLY A 661 -8.43 23.40 -1.04
N ILE A 662 -7.89 23.93 0.06
CA ILE A 662 -8.62 24.18 1.32
C ILE A 662 -9.77 25.13 1.09
N ILE A 663 -9.53 26.31 0.46
CA ILE A 663 -10.56 27.31 0.21
C ILE A 663 -11.69 26.73 -0.64
N ARG A 664 -11.34 26.01 -1.72
CA ARG A 664 -12.34 25.37 -2.60
C ARG A 664 -13.15 24.34 -1.85
N GLN A 665 -12.51 23.41 -1.13
CA GLN A 665 -13.20 22.36 -0.38
C GLN A 665 -14.08 22.95 0.72
N ASN A 666 -13.63 23.97 1.41
CA ASN A 666 -14.40 24.65 2.45
C ASN A 666 -15.66 25.36 1.89
N ARG A 667 -15.55 25.96 0.68
CA ARG A 667 -16.73 26.52 -0.01
C ARG A 667 -17.75 25.44 -0.36
N GLU A 668 -17.30 24.30 -0.88
CA GLU A 668 -18.15 23.16 -1.20
C GLU A 668 -18.81 22.58 0.07
N CYS A 669 -18.08 22.49 1.18
CA CYS A 669 -18.66 22.10 2.47
C CYS A 669 -19.74 23.07 2.94
N LYS A 670 -19.51 24.37 2.82
CA LYS A 670 -20.48 25.39 3.22
C LYS A 670 -21.72 25.40 2.33
N SER A 671 -21.53 25.24 1.00
CA SER A 671 -22.64 25.22 0.03
C SER A 671 -23.52 23.97 0.14
N ASN A 672 -23.00 22.87 0.68
CA ASN A 672 -23.69 21.59 0.81
C ASN A 672 -24.06 21.24 2.26
N ASN A 673 -23.94 22.17 3.22
CA ASN A 673 -24.38 21.88 4.57
C ASN A 673 -25.92 21.70 4.62
N GLU A 674 -26.40 21.03 5.66
CA GLU A 674 -27.83 20.70 5.79
C GLU A 674 -28.74 21.95 5.75
N LEU A 675 -28.21 23.10 6.20
CA LEU A 675 -28.89 24.36 6.14
C LEU A 675 -28.89 24.95 4.70
N ALA A 676 -27.80 24.74 3.94
CA ALA A 676 -27.72 25.11 2.53
C ALA A 676 -28.76 24.34 1.70
N ASN A 677 -28.94 23.06 1.94
CA ASN A 677 -29.99 22.27 1.30
C ASN A 677 -31.39 22.84 1.58
N CYS A 678 -31.66 23.25 2.83
CA CYS A 678 -32.91 23.91 3.18
C CYS A 678 -33.09 25.20 2.39
N TRP A 679 -32.07 26.04 2.33
CA TRP A 679 -32.11 27.31 1.62
C TRP A 679 -32.26 27.17 0.10
N ASN A 680 -31.59 26.14 -0.49
CA ASN A 680 -31.75 25.79 -1.91
C ASN A 680 -33.20 25.41 -2.22
N VAL A 681 -33.84 24.63 -1.33
CA VAL A 681 -35.25 24.27 -1.46
C VAL A 681 -36.13 25.49 -1.33
N VAL A 682 -35.87 26.41 -0.41
CA VAL A 682 -36.62 27.68 -0.26
C VAL A 682 -36.52 28.54 -1.52
N SER A 683 -35.31 28.65 -2.10
CA SER A 683 -35.09 29.35 -3.37
C SER A 683 -35.88 28.73 -4.53
N TYR A 684 -35.83 27.36 -4.63
CA TYR A 684 -36.61 26.62 -5.64
C TYR A 684 -38.12 26.84 -5.48
N LEU A 685 -38.63 26.73 -4.23
CA LEU A 685 -40.08 26.95 -3.96
C LEU A 685 -40.54 28.36 -4.35
N GLN A 686 -39.67 29.35 -4.22
CA GLN A 686 -39.95 30.69 -4.68
C GLN A 686 -39.99 30.82 -6.23
N GLN A 687 -39.03 30.16 -6.90
CA GLN A 687 -38.98 30.12 -8.38
C GLN A 687 -40.16 29.38 -8.99
N ASP A 688 -40.59 28.29 -8.32
CA ASP A 688 -41.74 27.45 -8.73
C ASP A 688 -43.10 28.08 -8.37
N GLY A 689 -43.12 29.20 -7.71
CA GLY A 689 -44.36 29.90 -7.34
C GLY A 689 -45.16 29.25 -6.21
N GLU A 690 -44.55 28.43 -5.40
CA GLU A 690 -45.15 27.81 -4.20
C GLU A 690 -45.08 28.74 -2.99
N ILE A 691 -44.10 29.64 -2.91
CA ILE A 691 -43.97 30.69 -1.89
C ILE A 691 -43.87 32.09 -2.53
N PHE A 692 -44.52 33.01 -1.93
CA PHE A 692 -44.68 34.38 -2.49
C PHE A 692 -44.09 35.46 -1.59
N LEU A 693 -43.42 36.43 -2.24
CA LEU A 693 -42.99 37.66 -1.58
C LEU A 693 -44.19 38.36 -0.94
N GLU A 694 -44.01 39.03 0.19
CA GLU A 694 -45.02 39.71 1.01
C GLU A 694 -46.06 38.77 1.67
N ALA A 695 -46.21 37.52 1.21
CA ALA A 695 -47.15 36.54 1.78
C ALA A 695 -46.48 35.51 2.70
N ASP A 696 -45.43 34.90 2.23
CA ASP A 696 -44.73 33.83 2.97
C ASP A 696 -43.40 34.32 3.52
N PHE A 697 -42.77 35.28 2.85
CA PHE A 697 -41.55 35.96 3.28
C PHE A 697 -41.56 37.42 2.85
N ARG A 698 -40.77 38.25 3.56
CA ARG A 698 -40.53 39.66 3.26
C ARG A 698 -39.07 39.97 3.40
N ILE A 699 -38.57 40.90 2.58
CA ILE A 699 -37.24 41.47 2.73
C ILE A 699 -37.38 42.99 2.82
N ASP A 700 -37.06 43.48 4.01
CA ASP A 700 -37.18 44.92 4.29
C ASP A 700 -35.81 45.47 4.65
N TYR A 701 -35.52 46.68 4.13
CA TYR A 701 -34.33 47.45 4.51
C TYR A 701 -34.56 48.14 5.85
N LEU A 702 -33.92 47.64 6.92
CA LEU A 702 -34.14 48.17 8.25
C LEU A 702 -32.89 48.83 8.81
N ALA A 703 -33.09 50.00 9.47
CA ALA A 703 -32.02 50.64 10.23
C ALA A 703 -31.77 49.98 11.59
N GLY A 704 -32.66 49.08 12.02
CA GLY A 704 -32.53 48.30 13.25
C GLY A 704 -33.61 47.25 13.35
N ILE A 705 -33.39 46.25 14.20
CA ILE A 705 -34.36 45.17 14.44
C ILE A 705 -34.40 44.78 15.92
N LYS A 706 -35.64 44.46 16.37
CA LYS A 706 -35.91 43.90 17.69
C LYS A 706 -36.55 42.52 17.58
N THR A 707 -35.92 41.52 18.18
CA THR A 707 -36.37 40.13 18.18
C THR A 707 -36.27 39.54 19.58
N ASN A 708 -36.68 38.28 19.75
CA ASN A 708 -36.48 37.56 21.00
C ASN A 708 -35.00 37.32 21.35
N LYS A 709 -34.11 37.26 20.32
CA LYS A 709 -32.65 37.03 20.48
C LYS A 709 -31.89 38.32 20.67
N VAL A 710 -32.32 39.39 19.99
CA VAL A 710 -31.64 40.70 19.96
C VAL A 710 -32.63 41.79 20.38
N LYS A 711 -32.37 42.46 21.50
CA LYS A 711 -33.32 43.45 22.09
C LYS A 711 -33.34 44.76 21.37
N ASP A 712 -32.21 45.29 20.90
CA ASP A 712 -32.09 46.55 20.13
C ASP A 712 -30.80 46.54 19.28
N LEU A 713 -30.86 45.94 18.09
CA LEU A 713 -29.77 45.95 17.15
C LEU A 713 -29.99 47.11 16.16
N THR A 714 -29.07 48.08 16.14
CA THR A 714 -29.07 49.18 15.18
C THR A 714 -27.93 49.00 14.15
N PHE A 715 -28.23 49.26 12.90
CA PHE A 715 -27.26 49.18 11.81
C PHE A 715 -26.79 50.56 11.42
N LYS A 716 -25.50 50.75 11.13
CA LYS A 716 -24.95 52.06 10.64
C LYS A 716 -25.56 52.48 9.31
N THR A 717 -25.89 51.51 8.47
CA THR A 717 -26.64 51.66 7.23
C THR A 717 -27.79 50.67 7.21
N PRO A 718 -28.98 51.00 6.66
CA PRO A 718 -30.07 50.03 6.56
C PRO A 718 -29.63 48.75 5.89
N ARG A 719 -29.98 47.60 6.51
CA ARG A 719 -29.64 46.28 5.99
C ARG A 719 -30.89 45.54 5.52
N PRO A 720 -30.77 44.71 4.46
CA PRO A 720 -31.88 43.88 4.02
C PRO A 720 -32.08 42.74 5.03
N ILE A 721 -33.21 42.66 5.64
CA ILE A 721 -33.61 41.66 6.61
C ILE A 721 -34.69 40.77 6.01
N LEU A 722 -34.41 39.50 5.88
CA LEU A 722 -35.39 38.48 5.48
C LEU A 722 -36.24 38.11 6.69
N ARG A 723 -37.57 38.24 6.56
CA ARG A 723 -38.57 37.81 7.54
C ARG A 723 -39.41 36.69 6.92
N MET A 724 -39.46 35.51 7.55
CA MET A 724 -40.03 34.31 6.95
C MET A 724 -41.04 33.65 7.87
N GLN A 725 -42.19 33.22 7.31
CA GLN A 725 -43.19 32.44 8.06
C GLN A 725 -42.70 31.00 8.23
N THR A 726 -42.59 30.54 9.48
CA THR A 726 -41.99 29.22 9.81
C THR A 726 -42.84 28.06 9.38
N ASP A 727 -44.13 28.09 9.69
CA ASP A 727 -45.01 26.90 9.63
C ASP A 727 -45.19 26.41 8.17
N ARG A 728 -45.48 27.35 7.25
CA ARG A 728 -45.74 27.00 5.85
C ARG A 728 -44.45 26.57 5.16
N ILE A 729 -43.36 27.28 5.36
CA ILE A 729 -42.08 26.98 4.69
C ILE A 729 -41.51 25.65 5.14
N PHE A 730 -41.55 25.34 6.42
CA PHE A 730 -41.14 24.03 6.93
C PHE A 730 -42.00 22.88 6.40
N MET A 731 -43.32 23.11 6.26
CA MET A 731 -44.22 22.12 5.68
C MET A 731 -43.88 21.85 4.19
N LEU A 732 -43.67 22.92 3.43
CA LEU A 732 -43.29 22.83 2.00
C LEU A 732 -41.93 22.22 1.80
N TYR A 733 -40.95 22.57 2.64
CA TYR A 733 -39.63 21.95 2.66
C TYR A 733 -39.71 20.43 2.82
N LYS A 734 -40.47 19.94 3.80
CA LYS A 734 -40.66 18.50 4.02
C LYS A 734 -41.40 17.81 2.85
N LYS A 735 -42.41 18.48 2.29
CA LYS A 735 -43.16 17.93 1.15
C LYS A 735 -42.27 17.81 -0.07
N PHE A 736 -41.47 18.82 -0.37
CA PHE A 736 -40.57 18.85 -1.50
C PHE A 736 -39.44 17.82 -1.38
N ALA A 737 -38.77 17.74 -0.24
CA ALA A 737 -37.73 16.74 0.02
C ALA A 737 -38.27 15.32 -0.21
N LYS A 738 -39.49 15.02 0.25
CA LYS A 738 -40.14 13.73 -0.01
C LYS A 738 -40.42 13.47 -1.49
N GLN A 739 -40.78 14.51 -2.25
CA GLN A 739 -41.05 14.38 -3.71
C GLN A 739 -39.78 14.08 -4.51
N VAL A 740 -38.63 14.63 -4.11
CA VAL A 740 -37.33 14.46 -4.77
C VAL A 740 -36.62 13.18 -4.29
N GLY A 741 -37.21 12.44 -3.32
CA GLY A 741 -36.61 11.23 -2.76
C GLY A 741 -35.50 11.50 -1.76
N ASP A 742 -35.40 12.73 -1.25
CA ASP A 742 -34.44 13.16 -0.25
C ASP A 742 -35.04 13.11 1.17
N THR A 743 -34.18 13.00 2.19
CA THR A 743 -34.59 13.01 3.60
C THR A 743 -34.53 14.43 4.15
N ALA A 744 -35.70 15.05 4.37
CA ALA A 744 -35.76 16.32 5.06
C ALA A 744 -35.25 16.17 6.51
N LEU A 745 -34.52 17.19 6.98
CA LEU A 745 -34.12 17.27 8.38
C LEU A 745 -35.36 17.22 9.31
N PRO A 746 -35.26 16.51 10.45
CA PRO A 746 -36.25 16.65 11.52
C PRO A 746 -36.43 18.12 11.92
N THR A 747 -37.68 18.54 12.18
CA THR A 747 -37.99 19.95 12.47
C THR A 747 -37.16 20.52 13.62
N GLU A 748 -36.91 19.72 14.64
CA GLU A 748 -36.13 20.13 15.83
C GLU A 748 -34.66 20.37 15.45
N SER A 749 -34.08 19.48 14.63
CA SER A 749 -32.71 19.62 14.14
C SER A 749 -32.58 20.86 13.24
N LEU A 750 -33.54 21.07 12.32
CA LEU A 750 -33.54 22.25 11.44
C LEU A 750 -33.67 23.55 12.25
N LYS A 751 -34.56 23.62 13.23
CA LYS A 751 -34.66 24.74 14.16
C LYS A 751 -33.34 25.00 14.88
N PHE A 752 -32.72 23.96 15.42
CA PHE A 752 -31.43 24.04 16.12
C PHE A 752 -30.35 24.65 15.21
N TYR A 753 -30.22 24.15 13.97
CA TYR A 753 -29.24 24.69 13.01
C TYR A 753 -29.54 26.15 12.65
N ILE A 754 -30.80 26.51 12.42
CA ILE A 754 -31.22 27.88 12.15
C ILE A 754 -30.88 28.81 13.33
N GLU A 755 -31.23 28.42 14.55
CA GLU A 755 -31.01 29.24 15.75
C GLU A 755 -29.54 29.50 16.07
N ASN A 756 -28.65 28.53 15.68
CA ASN A 756 -27.21 28.64 15.83
C ASN A 756 -26.49 29.19 14.60
N SER A 757 -27.18 29.47 13.52
CA SER A 757 -26.56 30.13 12.35
C SER A 757 -26.23 31.60 12.64
N LYS A 758 -25.17 32.12 11.96
CA LYS A 758 -24.69 33.50 12.16
C LYS A 758 -25.65 34.53 11.62
N GLU A 759 -26.38 34.17 10.57
CA GLU A 759 -27.32 35.00 9.85
C GLU A 759 -28.65 35.16 10.62
N TYR A 760 -28.91 34.29 11.58
CA TYR A 760 -30.15 34.28 12.32
C TYR A 760 -30.21 35.37 13.41
N LEU A 761 -31.17 36.30 13.27
CA LEU A 761 -31.37 37.45 14.16
C LEU A 761 -32.42 37.20 15.26
N GLY A 762 -33.19 36.10 15.16
CA GLY A 762 -34.23 35.78 16.13
C GLY A 762 -35.65 35.76 15.54
N VAL A 763 -36.63 35.62 16.42
CA VAL A 763 -38.05 35.62 16.06
C VAL A 763 -38.64 37.02 16.33
N GLN A 764 -39.35 37.56 15.36
CA GLN A 764 -40.15 38.78 15.52
C GLN A 764 -41.63 38.40 15.59
N ASN A 765 -42.32 38.85 16.63
CA ASN A 765 -43.76 38.73 16.77
C ASN A 765 -44.46 39.82 15.98
N SER A 766 -45.66 39.56 15.49
CA SER A 766 -46.54 40.53 14.89
C SER A 766 -46.04 41.17 13.58
N VAL A 767 -45.39 40.35 12.72
CA VAL A 767 -45.04 40.77 11.36
C VAL A 767 -46.26 40.63 10.45
N ARG A 768 -46.55 41.68 9.69
CA ARG A 768 -47.71 41.74 8.79
C ARG A 768 -47.35 41.11 7.44
N PHE A 769 -48.15 40.13 7.00
CA PHE A 769 -48.04 39.48 5.69
C PHE A 769 -49.36 39.69 4.88
N LYS A 770 -49.25 39.85 3.58
CA LYS A 770 -50.39 39.94 2.66
C LYS A 770 -51.06 38.56 2.54
N ASN A 771 -52.35 38.54 2.33
CA ASN A 771 -53.09 37.32 2.12
C ASN A 771 -53.16 37.03 0.60
N ILE A 772 -52.29 36.16 0.11
CA ILE A 772 -52.20 35.77 -1.31
C ILE A 772 -52.69 34.35 -1.47
N GLN A 773 -53.62 34.09 -2.39
CA GLN A 773 -54.07 32.76 -2.77
C GLN A 773 -53.87 32.55 -4.29
N LYS A 774 -53.12 31.50 -4.65
CA LYS A 774 -52.77 31.20 -6.05
C LYS A 774 -52.18 32.40 -6.80
N GLY A 775 -51.32 33.20 -6.14
CA GLY A 775 -50.69 34.36 -6.72
C GLY A 775 -51.54 35.65 -6.78
N ILE A 776 -52.79 35.58 -6.32
CA ILE A 776 -53.73 36.70 -6.33
C ILE A 776 -53.96 37.20 -4.89
N GLU A 777 -53.86 38.52 -4.68
CA GLU A 777 -54.10 39.15 -3.36
C GLU A 777 -55.58 39.09 -2.98
N VAL A 778 -55.87 38.52 -1.84
CA VAL A 778 -57.27 38.34 -1.37
C VAL A 778 -57.81 39.68 -0.84
N THR A 779 -58.90 40.13 -1.45
CA THR A 779 -59.66 41.32 -1.02
C THR A 779 -60.89 40.92 -0.24
N LYS A 780 -61.27 41.70 0.78
CA LYS A 780 -62.53 41.59 1.51
C LYS A 780 -63.40 42.78 1.19
N GLU A 781 -64.66 42.54 0.86
CA GLU A 781 -65.65 43.56 0.64
C GLU A 781 -66.00 44.25 2.01
N ILE A 782 -65.89 45.55 2.05
CA ILE A 782 -66.29 46.35 3.22
C ILE A 782 -67.25 47.43 2.76
N GLU A 783 -68.26 47.72 3.54
CA GLU A 783 -69.23 48.81 3.27
C GLU A 783 -68.92 49.98 4.23
N VAL A 784 -68.63 51.12 3.68
CA VAL A 784 -68.39 52.32 4.42
C VAL A 784 -69.29 53.41 3.79
N ASP A 785 -70.13 54.03 4.56
CA ASP A 785 -71.07 55.12 4.11
C ASP A 785 -71.95 54.72 2.90
N GLY A 786 -72.44 53.47 2.86
CA GLY A 786 -73.27 52.96 1.78
C GLY A 786 -72.58 52.68 0.46
N LYS A 787 -71.29 52.82 0.40
CA LYS A 787 -70.43 52.39 -0.74
C LYS A 787 -69.64 51.16 -0.46
N ARG A 788 -69.49 50.29 -1.44
CA ARG A 788 -68.72 49.04 -1.31
C ARG A 788 -67.26 49.29 -1.77
N TYR A 789 -66.34 48.94 -0.90
CA TYR A 789 -64.90 48.99 -1.14
C TYR A 789 -64.31 47.62 -1.02
N TYR A 790 -63.28 47.28 -1.79
CA TYR A 790 -62.49 46.04 -1.67
C TYR A 790 -61.20 46.36 -0.93
N ARG A 791 -61.07 45.95 0.28
CA ARG A 791 -59.87 46.18 1.08
C ARG A 791 -58.96 44.90 0.98
N LYS A 792 -57.70 45.11 0.60
CA LYS A 792 -56.67 44.04 0.65
C LYS A 792 -56.50 43.50 2.06
N THR A 793 -56.49 42.18 2.18
CA THR A 793 -56.39 41.53 3.49
C THR A 793 -54.97 41.21 3.87
N SER A 794 -54.62 41.34 5.13
CA SER A 794 -53.31 40.98 5.67
C SER A 794 -53.48 40.23 6.98
N THR A 795 -52.56 39.36 7.31
CA THR A 795 -52.48 38.60 8.57
C THR A 795 -51.20 38.95 9.29
N THR A 796 -51.28 38.97 10.62
CA THR A 796 -50.12 39.21 11.49
C THR A 796 -49.63 37.86 12.04
N LYS A 797 -48.35 37.51 11.79
CA LYS A 797 -47.78 36.24 12.22
C LYS A 797 -46.38 36.40 12.81
N GLN A 798 -45.87 35.38 13.41
CA GLN A 798 -44.46 35.29 13.82
C GLN A 798 -43.58 35.01 12.59
N ALA A 799 -42.41 35.64 12.56
CA ALA A 799 -41.44 35.46 11.49
C ALA A 799 -40.03 35.21 12.05
N LEU A 800 -39.33 34.27 11.44
CA LEU A 800 -37.90 34.16 11.59
C LEU A 800 -37.21 35.27 10.86
N CYS A 801 -36.22 35.90 11.47
CA CYS A 801 -35.49 37.04 10.91
C CYS A 801 -34.03 36.65 10.66
N PHE A 802 -33.54 37.00 9.47
CA PHE A 802 -32.19 36.74 9.04
C PHE A 802 -31.57 38.00 8.42
N ASP A 803 -30.24 38.19 8.58
CA ASP A 803 -29.47 39.12 7.76
C ASP A 803 -29.36 38.54 6.33
N TYR A 804 -30.09 39.11 5.40
CA TYR A 804 -30.20 38.60 4.05
C TYR A 804 -28.90 38.73 3.25
N ALA A 805 -28.11 39.80 3.51
CA ALA A 805 -26.81 39.97 2.86
C ALA A 805 -25.81 38.89 3.26
N GLU A 806 -25.74 38.52 4.56
CA GLU A 806 -24.90 37.43 5.02
C GLU A 806 -25.42 36.08 4.51
N LEU A 807 -26.74 35.92 4.43
CA LEU A 807 -27.36 34.69 3.94
C LEU A 807 -27.05 34.45 2.45
N MET A 808 -27.11 35.52 1.61
CA MET A 808 -26.68 35.45 0.21
C MET A 808 -25.20 35.12 0.07
N ALA A 809 -24.34 35.72 0.90
CA ALA A 809 -22.90 35.48 0.85
C ALA A 809 -22.52 34.07 1.25
N ASN A 810 -23.21 33.47 2.24
CA ASN A 810 -22.87 32.17 2.78
C ASN A 810 -23.48 30.97 2.01
N TYR A 811 -24.69 31.16 1.44
CA TYR A 811 -25.45 30.07 0.80
C TYR A 811 -25.72 30.28 -0.69
N ASN A 812 -25.25 31.38 -1.26
CA ASN A 812 -25.49 31.77 -2.66
C ASN A 812 -26.97 31.77 -3.06
N ILE A 813 -27.85 32.24 -2.13
CA ILE A 813 -29.29 32.27 -2.36
C ILE A 813 -29.67 33.59 -2.98
N ASN A 814 -30.51 33.55 -4.03
CA ASN A 814 -31.17 34.75 -4.57
C ASN A 814 -32.68 34.49 -4.62
N LEU A 815 -33.41 35.20 -3.77
CA LEU A 815 -34.88 35.17 -3.75
C LEU A 815 -35.49 36.22 -4.71
N ASN A 816 -34.88 36.40 -5.88
CA ASN A 816 -35.28 37.30 -6.98
C ASN A 816 -36.24 38.40 -6.56
N ILE A 817 -35.68 39.53 -6.09
CA ILE A 817 -36.48 40.70 -5.69
C ILE A 817 -36.21 41.81 -6.67
N ASP A 818 -37.24 42.22 -7.40
CA ASP A 818 -37.33 43.55 -7.93
C ASP A 818 -37.55 44.51 -6.76
N THR A 819 -36.51 45.22 -6.38
CA THR A 819 -36.51 46.18 -5.26
C THR A 819 -37.18 47.52 -5.58
N SER A 820 -38.13 47.52 -6.47
CA SER A 820 -38.92 48.71 -6.77
C SER A 820 -40.37 48.40 -6.42
N VAL A 821 -40.78 48.68 -5.21
CA VAL A 821 -42.04 49.41 -4.89
C VAL A 821 -42.14 49.56 -3.37
N SER A 822 -41.95 50.76 -2.90
CA SER A 822 -42.44 51.26 -1.62
C SER A 822 -43.89 51.78 -1.80
N ASP A 823 -44.58 51.60 -0.73
CA ASP A 823 -45.65 52.50 -0.26
C ASP A 823 -47.12 52.09 -0.39
N ASP A 824 -47.73 52.21 0.77
CA ASP A 824 -49.13 52.24 1.03
C ASP A 824 -49.88 53.24 0.10
N GLU A 825 -50.50 52.75 -0.97
CA GLU A 825 -51.52 53.46 -1.68
C GLU A 825 -52.84 52.72 -1.55
N VAL A 826 -53.75 53.43 -0.92
CA VAL A 826 -55.19 53.10 -0.92
C VAL A 826 -55.78 53.60 -2.27
N GLU A 827 -55.89 52.70 -3.25
CA GLU A 827 -56.64 53.02 -4.46
C GLU A 827 -58.13 52.81 -4.22
N GLU A 828 -58.86 53.95 -4.36
CA GLU A 828 -60.30 54.01 -4.49
C GLU A 828 -60.73 53.50 -5.86
N ILE A 829 -61.24 52.24 -5.92
CA ILE A 829 -61.77 51.70 -7.17
C ILE A 829 -63.25 52.02 -7.29
N THR A 830 -63.61 52.90 -8.22
CA THR A 830 -64.94 53.18 -8.64
C THR A 830 -65.63 52.08 -9.41
N GLN A 831 -66.95 52.01 -9.29
CA GLN A 831 -67.92 50.97 -9.63
C GLN A 831 -67.87 50.24 -10.99
N ASN A 832 -66.84 50.23 -11.80
CA ASN A 832 -66.96 49.77 -13.19
C ASN A 832 -66.02 48.56 -13.61
N ASP A 833 -65.29 47.94 -12.75
CA ASP A 833 -64.48 46.74 -13.14
C ASP A 833 -64.98 45.47 -12.42
N LYS A 834 -65.95 44.81 -13.06
CA LYS A 834 -66.12 43.37 -12.81
C LYS A 834 -65.00 42.61 -13.48
N PRO A 835 -64.31 41.63 -12.83
CA PRO A 835 -63.41 40.75 -13.54
C PRO A 835 -64.21 39.90 -14.51
N ASN A 836 -63.88 39.94 -15.78
CA ASN A 836 -64.37 39.06 -16.82
C ASN A 836 -63.92 37.61 -16.50
N THR A 837 -64.93 36.79 -16.11
CA THR A 837 -64.79 35.35 -16.13
C THR A 837 -65.25 34.90 -17.52
N ASP A 838 -64.37 34.80 -18.46
CA ASP A 838 -64.53 33.93 -19.58
C ASP A 838 -63.20 33.58 -20.23
N GLY A 839 -62.93 32.32 -20.18
CA GLY A 839 -62.60 31.57 -21.36
C GLY A 839 -61.19 31.39 -21.78
N ASP A 840 -60.88 30.14 -21.74
CA ASP A 840 -59.99 29.45 -22.65
C ASP A 840 -58.50 29.41 -22.39
N SER A 841 -58.19 28.29 -21.86
CA SER A 841 -56.92 27.59 -22.18
C SER A 841 -56.72 27.51 -23.70
N PRO A 842 -55.52 27.62 -24.26
CA PRO A 842 -54.79 26.37 -24.46
C PRO A 842 -53.28 26.47 -24.30
N TYR A 843 -52.62 25.48 -23.80
CA TYR A 843 -51.62 24.67 -24.47
C TYR A 843 -51.03 23.65 -23.51
N MET A 844 -51.28 22.40 -23.87
CA MET A 844 -50.44 21.22 -23.62
C MET A 844 -49.05 21.46 -24.28
N PHE A 845 -47.99 21.19 -23.57
CA PHE A 845 -46.98 20.17 -23.91
C PHE A 845 -46.04 20.02 -22.76
#